data_4d926209a48319d5fd882c596e21d5b0
#
_entry.id   4d926209a48319d5fd882c596e21d5b0
#
_cell.length_a   1.000
_cell.length_b   1.000
_cell.length_c   1.000
_cell.angle_alpha   90.00
_cell.angle_beta   90.00
_cell.angle_gamma   90.00
#
_symmetry.space_group_name_H-M   'P 1'
#
loop_
_entity.id
_entity.type
_entity.pdbx_description
1 polymer ?
#
loop_
_entity_poly.entity_id
_entity_poly.type
_entity_poly.pdbx_seq_one_letter_code
_entity_poly.pdbx_strand_id
1 'polypeptide(L)'
;MNTVSDYFGSQVFDDRVMKARLPYNVYTSLKKTIDEGASLNHEIANAVADAMKDWAVEHGATHFTHWFQPLTGITAEKHDSFITPSPDGGVIMEFSGKELIQGEPDASSFPSGGLRATFEARGYTTWDPTSYAFIKEKTLCIPTAFCSYGGEALDKKTPLLRSMQALNKQAMRILKLFGNEDVKCVRTSVGPEQEYFLVDRAMYEKRKDLVYCGRTLFGAKPPKGQEMDDHYFGVIKPRVAEYMADLDEELWKLGVLAKTEHNEVAPAQHELAPIYTTTNIATDHNQLTMEIMQKVAARHNLVCLLHEKPFDGVNGSGKHNNWSMATDTGVNLLSPGTTPYQNARFLLFLVAVIQAVDDYQGLLRLSVATAGNDHRLGANEAPPAVVSMFLGDELTAILDAIEKDEPYAGTEKTVMKLGVHVLPKFTRDTTDRNRTSPFAFTGNKFEFRMLGSANSIACCNIMLNAAVAESLKQYADKLEKAEDFEAALHDLIQSTIKAHRRIIFNGNGYDDAWIEEATEKRGLLNLRTTPDALPRILDPKNVAMLTGHKVFSEAEIESRCEIMLDNYRKTVHIEAQTMIDMARRQILPAVESYAAKLAETLATKKALSPLLGGKYETGLLTKLSGLTDDIAGAADALEASLAAYHKIDDVTEAACFIRDEVLPKMDALRAPADEAERFTAAEYWPFPTYGDLLFGVK
;
A
#
# COMPACT_ATOMS: atom_id res chain seq x y z
N MET A 1 13.84 32.89 10.85
CA MET A 1 13.04 31.75 10.38
C MET A 1 13.93 30.56 10.52
N ASN A 2 13.47 29.52 11.22
CA ASN A 2 14.20 28.26 11.24
C ASN A 2 14.05 27.63 9.84
N THR A 3 15.13 27.14 9.28
CA THR A 3 15.10 26.38 8.02
C THR A 3 14.69 24.92 8.26
N VAL A 4 14.25 24.20 7.24
CA VAL A 4 13.90 22.77 7.38
C VAL A 4 15.05 21.98 8.01
N SER A 5 16.29 22.28 7.67
CA SER A 5 17.47 21.63 8.26
C SER A 5 17.61 21.82 9.78
N ASP A 6 17.01 22.87 10.35
CA ASP A 6 17.10 23.16 11.79
C ASP A 6 16.14 22.28 12.61
N TYR A 7 15.02 21.84 12.03
CA TYR A 7 14.00 21.07 12.73
C TYR A 7 13.75 19.66 12.15
N PHE A 8 14.39 19.30 11.04
CA PHE A 8 14.27 17.95 10.48
C PHE A 8 14.71 16.89 11.49
N GLY A 9 13.84 15.93 11.77
CA GLY A 9 14.07 14.87 12.76
C GLY A 9 14.08 15.36 14.20
N SER A 10 13.56 16.56 14.49
CA SER A 10 13.55 17.10 15.86
C SER A 10 12.74 16.27 16.85
N GLN A 11 11.79 15.46 16.35
CA GLN A 11 10.96 14.55 17.13
C GLN A 11 11.41 13.08 17.01
N VAL A 12 12.66 12.82 16.59
CA VAL A 12 13.18 11.46 16.38
C VAL A 12 14.39 11.22 17.25
N PHE A 13 14.42 10.09 17.96
CA PHE A 13 15.59 9.62 18.69
C PHE A 13 16.56 8.95 17.72
N ASP A 14 17.12 9.76 16.80
CA ASP A 14 17.97 9.33 15.71
C ASP A 14 19.44 9.11 16.13
N ASP A 15 20.28 8.79 15.17
CA ASP A 15 21.71 8.55 15.38
C ASP A 15 22.43 9.75 16.01
N ARG A 16 22.02 10.99 15.66
CA ARG A 16 22.59 12.22 16.23
C ARG A 16 22.27 12.34 17.71
N VAL A 17 21.02 12.07 18.07
CA VAL A 17 20.53 12.12 19.47
C VAL A 17 21.16 11.01 20.28
N MET A 18 21.19 9.77 19.74
CA MET A 18 21.84 8.62 20.39
C MET A 18 23.30 8.88 20.68
N LYS A 19 24.06 9.39 19.70
CA LYS A 19 25.49 9.71 19.85
C LYS A 19 25.74 10.79 20.89
N ALA A 20 24.83 11.76 21.02
CA ALA A 20 24.96 12.86 21.98
C ALA A 20 24.60 12.45 23.43
N ARG A 21 23.70 11.46 23.61
CA ARG A 21 23.11 11.14 24.91
C ARG A 21 23.57 9.82 25.51
N LEU A 22 24.00 8.88 24.68
CA LEU A 22 24.43 7.56 25.16
C LEU A 22 25.93 7.57 25.54
N PRO A 23 26.33 6.84 26.58
CA PRO A 23 27.73 6.53 26.80
C PRO A 23 28.35 5.85 25.56
N TYR A 24 29.62 6.16 25.28
CA TYR A 24 30.28 5.72 24.03
C TYR A 24 30.20 4.19 23.80
N ASN A 25 30.40 3.38 24.85
CA ASN A 25 30.30 1.93 24.76
C ASN A 25 28.86 1.46 24.46
N VAL A 26 27.86 2.10 25.02
CA VAL A 26 26.44 1.81 24.79
C VAL A 26 26.07 2.17 23.34
N TYR A 27 26.44 3.37 22.90
CA TYR A 27 26.22 3.82 21.53
C TYR A 27 26.88 2.88 20.52
N THR A 28 28.15 2.52 20.72
CA THR A 28 28.89 1.64 19.81
C THR A 28 28.27 0.24 19.73
N SER A 29 27.82 -0.30 20.88
CA SER A 29 27.13 -1.60 20.92
C SER A 29 25.80 -1.55 20.16
N LEU A 30 25.01 -0.51 20.39
CA LEU A 30 23.73 -0.32 19.69
C LEU A 30 23.90 -0.13 18.18
N LYS A 31 24.89 0.68 17.77
CA LYS A 31 25.24 0.87 16.36
C LYS A 31 25.63 -0.42 15.66
N LYS A 32 26.35 -1.28 16.33
CA LYS A 32 26.69 -2.60 15.76
C LYS A 32 25.45 -3.45 15.51
N THR A 33 24.44 -3.38 16.37
CA THR A 33 23.14 -4.02 16.12
C THR A 33 22.43 -3.41 14.92
N ILE A 34 22.36 -2.08 14.83
CA ILE A 34 21.67 -1.36 13.76
C ILE A 34 22.36 -1.55 12.39
N ASP A 35 23.67 -1.40 12.34
CA ASP A 35 24.43 -1.35 11.09
C ASP A 35 24.85 -2.73 10.57
N GLU A 36 25.19 -3.65 11.46
CA GLU A 36 25.73 -4.97 11.11
C GLU A 36 24.74 -6.12 11.35
N GLY A 37 23.55 -5.83 11.95
CA GLY A 37 22.58 -6.88 12.30
C GLY A 37 23.04 -7.79 13.44
N ALA A 38 23.95 -7.32 14.30
CA ALA A 38 24.39 -8.06 15.47
C ALA A 38 23.26 -8.20 16.49
N SER A 39 23.29 -9.25 17.30
CA SER A 39 22.33 -9.44 18.38
C SER A 39 22.36 -8.27 19.37
N LEU A 40 21.19 -7.81 19.81
CA LEU A 40 21.10 -6.76 20.81
C LEU A 40 21.71 -7.23 22.13
N ASN A 41 22.58 -6.40 22.71
CA ASN A 41 23.07 -6.62 24.06
C ASN A 41 22.05 -6.07 25.07
N HIS A 42 21.40 -6.97 25.83
CA HIS A 42 20.40 -6.60 26.83
C HIS A 42 20.95 -5.76 27.99
N GLU A 43 22.27 -5.83 28.26
CA GLU A 43 22.90 -5.06 29.35
C GLU A 43 22.85 -3.56 29.12
N ILE A 44 22.76 -3.11 27.85
CA ILE A 44 22.69 -1.67 27.52
C ILE A 44 21.26 -1.11 27.58
N ALA A 45 20.24 -1.95 27.71
CA ALA A 45 18.85 -1.53 27.55
C ALA A 45 18.42 -0.46 28.58
N ASN A 46 18.86 -0.54 29.82
CA ASN A 46 18.55 0.48 30.83
C ASN A 46 19.13 1.84 30.47
N ALA A 47 20.37 1.89 30.03
CA ALA A 47 21.01 3.15 29.61
C ALA A 47 20.33 3.77 28.39
N VAL A 48 19.85 2.94 27.45
CA VAL A 48 19.11 3.41 26.30
C VAL A 48 17.71 3.91 26.70
N ALA A 49 17.01 3.17 27.56
CA ALA A 49 15.69 3.53 28.05
C ALA A 49 15.72 4.87 28.83
N ASP A 50 16.68 5.05 29.74
CA ASP A 50 16.87 6.31 30.48
C ASP A 50 17.13 7.48 29.55
N ALA A 51 18.03 7.32 28.58
CA ALA A 51 18.33 8.38 27.62
C ALA A 51 17.13 8.71 26.72
N MET A 52 16.35 7.71 26.28
CA MET A 52 15.11 7.92 25.51
C MET A 52 14.07 8.68 26.34
N LYS A 53 13.84 8.25 27.58
CA LYS A 53 12.87 8.90 28.49
C LYS A 53 13.27 10.35 28.74
N ASP A 54 14.53 10.61 29.12
CA ASP A 54 14.98 11.96 29.42
C ASP A 54 14.84 12.86 28.19
N TRP A 55 15.22 12.39 27.03
CA TRP A 55 15.02 13.09 25.77
C TRP A 55 13.53 13.34 25.48
N ALA A 56 12.67 12.33 25.67
CA ALA A 56 11.25 12.45 25.40
C ALA A 56 10.57 13.45 26.37
N VAL A 57 10.91 13.41 27.65
CA VAL A 57 10.39 14.33 28.67
C VAL A 57 10.81 15.76 28.40
N GLU A 58 12.07 16.01 27.98
CA GLU A 58 12.55 17.33 27.57
C GLU A 58 11.77 17.89 26.36
N HIS A 59 11.22 17.00 25.50
CA HIS A 59 10.35 17.36 24.37
C HIS A 59 8.86 17.36 24.74
N GLY A 60 8.51 17.26 26.03
CA GLY A 60 7.14 17.37 26.54
C GLY A 60 6.34 16.08 26.52
N ALA A 61 6.96 14.94 26.27
CA ALA A 61 6.28 13.65 26.36
C ALA A 61 5.96 13.27 27.82
N THR A 62 4.81 12.71 28.04
CA THR A 62 4.33 12.23 29.35
C THR A 62 4.04 10.73 29.37
N HIS A 63 3.94 10.14 28.18
CA HIS A 63 3.61 8.75 27.94
C HIS A 63 4.60 8.10 26.97
N PHE A 64 4.63 6.79 26.96
CA PHE A 64 5.26 5.98 25.93
C PHE A 64 4.28 4.93 25.40
N THR A 65 4.57 4.40 24.23
CA THR A 65 3.84 3.27 23.67
C THR A 65 4.78 2.39 22.85
N HIS A 66 4.55 1.09 22.92
CA HIS A 66 5.06 0.17 21.90
C HIS A 66 4.19 0.30 20.67
N TRP A 67 4.77 0.93 19.65
CA TRP A 67 4.12 1.22 18.38
C TRP A 67 4.43 0.12 17.36
N PHE A 68 3.42 -0.50 16.76
CA PHE A 68 3.61 -1.59 15.83
C PHE A 68 2.59 -1.60 14.69
N GLN A 69 2.85 -2.40 13.65
CA GLN A 69 2.01 -2.57 12.47
C GLN A 69 1.17 -3.84 12.62
N PRO A 70 -0.12 -3.75 12.95
CA PRO A 70 -1.00 -4.91 13.12
C PRO A 70 -1.31 -5.57 11.77
N LEU A 71 -1.92 -6.76 11.79
CA LEU A 71 -2.42 -7.42 10.57
C LEU A 71 -3.57 -6.64 9.94
N THR A 72 -4.35 -5.92 10.75
CA THR A 72 -5.46 -5.06 10.32
C THR A 72 -5.25 -3.64 10.85
N GLY A 73 -5.74 -2.65 10.10
CA GLY A 73 -5.53 -1.23 10.43
C GLY A 73 -4.14 -0.70 10.04
N ILE A 74 -3.87 0.56 10.41
CA ILE A 74 -2.63 1.25 10.06
C ILE A 74 -1.57 0.98 11.12
N THR A 75 -1.80 1.41 12.37
CA THR A 75 -0.89 1.25 13.50
C THR A 75 -1.66 0.85 14.75
N ALA A 76 -0.97 0.26 15.72
CA ALA A 76 -1.51 -0.07 17.02
C ALA A 76 -0.66 0.51 18.15
N GLU A 77 -1.31 0.99 19.18
CA GLU A 77 -0.70 1.70 20.30
C GLU A 77 -1.46 1.38 21.61
N LYS A 78 -0.70 1.33 22.73
CA LYS A 78 -1.24 1.35 24.08
C LYS A 78 -0.39 2.30 24.91
N HIS A 79 -0.94 3.45 25.27
CA HIS A 79 -0.20 4.49 25.96
C HIS A 79 -0.09 4.20 27.45
N ASP A 80 1.14 4.06 27.93
CA ASP A 80 1.46 3.97 29.36
C ASP A 80 2.19 5.27 29.78
N SER A 81 1.86 5.80 30.97
CA SER A 81 2.56 6.99 31.46
C SER A 81 3.91 6.63 32.08
N PHE A 82 4.86 7.57 32.07
CA PHE A 82 6.15 7.38 32.74
C PHE A 82 6.08 7.45 34.27
N ILE A 83 4.91 7.69 34.87
CA ILE A 83 4.80 7.91 36.32
C ILE A 83 4.97 6.60 37.10
N THR A 84 5.83 6.67 38.13
CA THR A 84 5.97 5.64 39.16
C THR A 84 5.76 6.29 40.53
N PRO A 85 5.03 5.65 41.50
CA PRO A 85 4.84 6.18 42.82
C PRO A 85 6.15 6.35 43.57
N SER A 86 6.36 7.51 44.19
CA SER A 86 7.48 7.78 45.10
C SER A 86 7.13 7.44 46.54
N PRO A 87 8.08 7.00 47.38
CA PRO A 87 7.84 6.66 48.77
C PRO A 87 7.28 7.81 49.64
N ASP A 88 7.46 9.04 49.24
CA ASP A 88 6.97 10.24 49.91
C ASP A 88 5.52 10.64 49.53
N GLY A 89 4.86 9.80 48.69
CA GLY A 89 3.49 10.04 48.20
C GLY A 89 3.41 10.89 46.93
N GLY A 90 4.56 11.25 46.35
CA GLY A 90 4.66 11.88 45.05
C GLY A 90 4.76 10.89 43.89
N VAL A 91 5.23 11.36 42.74
CA VAL A 91 5.54 10.54 41.55
C VAL A 91 6.91 10.92 40.98
N ILE A 92 7.56 9.94 40.42
CA ILE A 92 8.77 10.12 39.58
C ILE A 92 8.48 9.67 38.17
N MET A 93 9.27 10.16 37.21
CA MET A 93 9.24 9.73 35.82
C MET A 93 10.28 8.65 35.60
N GLU A 94 9.85 7.42 35.28
CA GLU A 94 10.71 6.25 35.13
C GLU A 94 10.36 5.49 33.87
N PHE A 95 11.39 4.90 33.25
CA PHE A 95 11.22 3.99 32.11
C PHE A 95 12.42 3.05 32.10
N SER A 96 12.17 1.77 32.32
CA SER A 96 13.21 0.77 32.46
C SER A 96 13.58 0.09 31.13
N GLY A 97 14.77 -0.48 31.10
CA GLY A 97 15.18 -1.30 29.96
C GLY A 97 14.28 -2.52 29.71
N LYS A 98 13.63 -3.04 30.77
CA LYS A 98 12.62 -4.09 30.63
C LYS A 98 11.40 -3.58 29.86
N GLU A 99 10.89 -2.40 30.20
CA GLU A 99 9.75 -1.77 29.52
C GLU A 99 10.11 -1.36 28.09
N LEU A 100 11.37 -0.98 27.81
CA LEU A 100 11.84 -0.73 26.46
C LEU A 100 11.83 -2.01 25.62
N ILE A 101 12.40 -3.10 26.13
CA ILE A 101 12.57 -4.34 25.38
C ILE A 101 11.27 -5.07 25.17
N GLN A 102 10.40 -5.14 26.21
CA GLN A 102 9.23 -6.02 26.23
C GLN A 102 8.00 -5.31 26.77
N GLY A 103 6.91 -5.37 26.00
CA GLY A 103 5.56 -5.09 26.47
C GLY A 103 4.71 -6.34 26.49
N GLU A 104 3.68 -6.33 27.31
CA GLU A 104 2.72 -7.44 27.47
C GLU A 104 1.29 -6.96 27.20
N PRO A 105 0.93 -6.59 25.95
CA PRO A 105 -0.43 -6.15 25.64
C PRO A 105 -1.41 -7.31 25.71
N ASP A 106 -2.68 -6.99 25.94
CA ASP A 106 -3.78 -7.94 25.75
C ASP A 106 -3.98 -8.23 24.26
N ALA A 107 -3.73 -9.48 23.88
CA ALA A 107 -3.86 -9.96 22.50
C ALA A 107 -5.23 -10.61 22.22
N SER A 108 -6.16 -10.64 23.19
CA SER A 108 -7.43 -11.35 23.05
C SER A 108 -8.32 -10.84 21.92
N SER A 109 -8.22 -9.54 21.61
CA SER A 109 -8.99 -8.88 20.55
C SER A 109 -8.29 -8.81 19.20
N PHE A 110 -7.01 -9.25 19.10
CA PHE A 110 -6.30 -9.24 17.83
C PHE A 110 -6.67 -10.44 16.95
N PRO A 111 -6.84 -10.26 15.62
CA PRO A 111 -7.04 -11.37 14.71
C PRO A 111 -5.86 -12.35 14.79
N SER A 112 -6.14 -13.61 15.07
CA SER A 112 -5.11 -14.64 15.25
C SER A 112 -5.17 -15.78 14.21
N GLY A 113 -6.26 -15.88 13.43
CA GLY A 113 -6.44 -16.94 12.43
C GLY A 113 -6.14 -18.33 12.98
N GLY A 114 -6.59 -18.62 14.21
CA GLY A 114 -6.36 -19.93 14.87
C GLY A 114 -5.01 -20.08 15.57
N LEU A 115 -4.07 -19.13 15.47
CA LEU A 115 -2.76 -19.21 16.16
C LEU A 115 -2.85 -19.14 17.68
N ARG A 116 -3.97 -18.74 18.22
CA ARG A 116 -4.16 -18.49 19.64
C ARG A 116 -5.39 -19.24 20.14
N ALA A 117 -5.24 -19.94 21.27
CA ALA A 117 -6.39 -20.50 21.96
C ALA A 117 -7.30 -19.39 22.51
N THR A 118 -8.61 -19.65 22.56
CA THR A 118 -9.61 -18.63 22.97
C THR A 118 -9.36 -18.06 24.36
N PHE A 119 -8.75 -18.84 25.28
CA PHE A 119 -8.43 -18.41 26.64
C PHE A 119 -7.10 -17.67 26.78
N GLU A 120 -6.27 -17.63 25.74
CA GLU A 120 -5.01 -16.91 25.77
C GLU A 120 -5.26 -15.42 25.52
N ALA A 121 -4.87 -14.58 26.48
CA ALA A 121 -5.04 -13.15 26.37
C ALA A 121 -3.70 -12.39 26.17
N ARG A 122 -2.58 -12.99 26.57
CA ARG A 122 -1.28 -12.32 26.53
C ARG A 122 -0.63 -12.40 25.17
N GLY A 123 -0.11 -11.26 24.68
CA GLY A 123 0.87 -11.18 23.61
C GLY A 123 2.12 -10.48 24.09
N TYR A 124 3.13 -10.41 23.24
CA TYR A 124 4.38 -9.73 23.54
C TYR A 124 4.74 -8.76 22.42
N THR A 125 5.12 -7.53 22.81
CA THR A 125 5.81 -6.62 21.92
C THR A 125 7.30 -6.59 22.27
N THR A 126 8.16 -6.44 21.28
CA THR A 126 9.61 -6.33 21.49
C THR A 126 10.20 -5.22 20.65
N TRP A 127 11.09 -4.43 21.26
CA TRP A 127 11.74 -3.29 20.62
C TRP A 127 12.51 -3.69 19.36
N ASP A 128 12.31 -2.92 18.28
CA ASP A 128 13.12 -2.97 17.07
C ASP A 128 14.15 -1.84 17.08
N PRO A 129 15.42 -2.10 17.41
CA PRO A 129 16.44 -1.07 17.42
C PRO A 129 16.85 -0.58 16.03
N THR A 130 16.43 -1.25 14.96
CA THR A 130 16.73 -0.86 13.58
C THR A 130 15.77 0.19 13.00
N SER A 131 14.77 0.60 13.79
CA SER A 131 13.88 1.72 13.51
C SER A 131 13.88 2.70 14.67
N TYR A 132 13.89 4.00 14.37
CA TYR A 132 14.05 5.02 15.39
C TYR A 132 12.76 5.27 16.15
N ALA A 133 12.86 5.41 17.48
CA ALA A 133 11.78 5.92 18.31
C ALA A 133 11.51 7.40 18.00
N PHE A 134 10.27 7.82 18.13
CA PHE A 134 9.84 9.18 17.78
C PHE A 134 8.77 9.69 18.75
N ILE A 135 8.60 11.00 18.81
CA ILE A 135 7.57 11.63 19.62
C ILE A 135 6.42 12.04 18.71
N LYS A 136 5.25 11.55 19.02
CA LYS A 136 3.98 11.96 18.39
C LYS A 136 3.10 12.60 19.47
N GLU A 137 2.80 13.87 19.30
CA GLU A 137 2.08 14.68 20.30
C GLU A 137 2.82 14.70 21.65
N LYS A 138 2.36 13.97 22.67
CA LYS A 138 2.98 13.86 24.00
C LYS A 138 3.39 12.43 24.34
N THR A 139 3.59 11.60 23.36
CA THR A 139 3.86 10.17 23.52
C THR A 139 5.14 9.78 22.80
N LEU A 140 6.05 9.14 23.51
CA LEU A 140 7.21 8.46 22.92
C LEU A 140 6.72 7.15 22.25
N CYS A 141 6.79 7.09 20.94
CA CYS A 141 6.43 5.90 20.15
C CYS A 141 7.70 5.09 19.87
N ILE A 142 7.70 3.84 20.31
CA ILE A 142 8.82 2.92 20.18
C ILE A 142 8.45 1.85 19.15
N PRO A 143 9.10 1.80 17.98
CA PRO A 143 8.82 0.77 16.98
C PRO A 143 9.10 -0.63 17.53
N THR A 144 8.12 -1.53 17.42
CA THR A 144 8.19 -2.88 17.97
C THR A 144 7.64 -3.92 17.00
N ALA A 145 8.09 -5.16 17.19
CA ALA A 145 7.44 -6.36 16.70
C ALA A 145 6.37 -6.82 17.69
N PHE A 146 5.39 -7.59 17.22
CA PHE A 146 4.31 -8.13 18.04
C PHE A 146 4.10 -9.62 17.75
N CYS A 147 4.06 -10.44 18.78
CA CYS A 147 3.84 -11.89 18.67
C CYS A 147 2.80 -12.39 19.69
N SER A 148 2.29 -13.60 19.41
CA SER A 148 1.42 -14.35 20.31
C SER A 148 2.16 -14.84 21.55
N TYR A 149 1.42 -15.41 22.50
CA TYR A 149 2.00 -16.11 23.67
C TYR A 149 2.93 -17.27 23.24
N GLY A 150 2.63 -17.93 22.15
CA GLY A 150 3.44 -19.01 21.56
C GLY A 150 4.68 -18.52 20.78
N GLY A 151 4.76 -17.23 20.48
CA GLY A 151 5.88 -16.61 19.75
C GLY A 151 5.64 -16.44 18.26
N GLU A 152 4.47 -16.78 17.72
CA GLU A 152 4.11 -16.57 16.33
C GLU A 152 3.89 -15.07 16.06
N ALA A 153 4.35 -14.59 14.91
CA ALA A 153 4.22 -13.19 14.51
C ALA A 153 2.75 -12.81 14.23
N LEU A 154 2.23 -11.83 14.95
CA LEU A 154 0.89 -11.24 14.79
C LEU A 154 0.94 -9.84 14.13
N ASP A 155 2.09 -9.45 13.61
CA ASP A 155 2.34 -8.17 12.98
C ASP A 155 2.84 -8.31 11.53
N LYS A 156 3.14 -7.19 10.89
CA LYS A 156 3.75 -7.13 9.57
C LYS A 156 5.27 -6.90 9.62
N LYS A 157 5.79 -6.35 10.72
CA LYS A 157 7.21 -6.02 10.86
C LYS A 157 8.08 -7.26 11.01
N THR A 158 7.68 -8.21 11.84
CA THR A 158 8.47 -9.44 12.08
C THR A 158 8.78 -10.19 10.77
N PRO A 159 7.80 -10.54 9.93
CA PRO A 159 8.11 -11.19 8.66
C PRO A 159 8.86 -10.29 7.68
N LEU A 160 8.67 -8.96 7.74
CA LEU A 160 9.46 -8.03 6.93
C LEU A 160 10.95 -8.13 7.28
N LEU A 161 11.30 -8.03 8.55
CA LEU A 161 12.68 -8.15 9.03
C LEU A 161 13.29 -9.52 8.68
N ARG A 162 12.53 -10.62 8.85
CA ARG A 162 12.93 -11.97 8.45
C ARG A 162 13.22 -12.06 6.94
N SER A 163 12.39 -11.46 6.09
CA SER A 163 12.59 -11.44 4.64
C SER A 163 13.81 -10.64 4.22
N MET A 164 14.08 -9.51 4.87
CA MET A 164 15.29 -8.71 4.65
C MET A 164 16.55 -9.49 5.04
N GLN A 165 16.54 -10.21 6.16
CA GLN A 165 17.65 -11.08 6.56
C GLN A 165 17.86 -12.23 5.58
N ALA A 166 16.79 -12.85 5.09
CA ALA A 166 16.87 -13.92 4.09
C ALA A 166 17.55 -13.43 2.80
N LEU A 167 17.12 -12.27 2.30
CA LEU A 167 17.72 -11.67 1.11
C LEU A 167 19.18 -11.30 1.34
N ASN A 168 19.49 -10.62 2.45
CA ASN A 168 20.87 -10.28 2.81
C ASN A 168 21.78 -11.52 2.80
N LYS A 169 21.36 -12.60 3.45
CA LYS A 169 22.11 -13.85 3.52
C LYS A 169 22.48 -14.39 2.14
N GLN A 170 21.54 -14.40 1.21
CA GLN A 170 21.78 -14.98 -0.11
C GLN A 170 22.54 -14.01 -1.03
N ALA A 171 22.26 -12.72 -0.97
CA ALA A 171 23.01 -11.71 -1.72
C ALA A 171 24.49 -11.67 -1.29
N MET A 172 24.78 -11.81 -0.01
CA MET A 172 26.16 -11.90 0.50
C MET A 172 26.91 -13.11 -0.02
N ARG A 173 26.25 -14.27 -0.21
CA ARG A 173 26.87 -15.46 -0.83
C ARG A 173 27.30 -15.14 -2.28
N ILE A 174 26.41 -14.50 -3.04
CA ILE A 174 26.71 -14.08 -4.41
C ILE A 174 27.87 -13.08 -4.46
N LEU A 175 27.83 -12.03 -3.61
CA LEU A 175 28.88 -11.00 -3.61
C LEU A 175 30.27 -11.54 -3.26
N LYS A 176 30.35 -12.55 -2.39
CA LYS A 176 31.63 -13.25 -2.10
C LYS A 176 32.20 -13.95 -3.32
N LEU A 177 31.36 -14.53 -4.19
CA LEU A 177 31.79 -15.15 -5.44
C LEU A 177 32.34 -14.12 -6.44
N PHE A 178 31.88 -12.86 -6.37
CA PHE A 178 32.42 -11.73 -7.12
C PHE A 178 33.65 -11.07 -6.46
N GLY A 179 34.15 -11.60 -5.34
CA GLY A 179 35.31 -11.07 -4.64
C GLY A 179 35.07 -9.79 -3.81
N ASN A 180 33.81 -9.48 -3.51
CA ASN A 180 33.43 -8.34 -2.64
C ASN A 180 33.60 -8.69 -1.15
N GLU A 181 34.85 -8.71 -0.66
CA GLU A 181 35.18 -9.08 0.75
C GLU A 181 34.94 -7.92 1.72
N ASP A 182 34.89 -6.69 1.25
CA ASP A 182 34.68 -5.47 2.02
C ASP A 182 33.22 -5.23 2.42
N VAL A 183 32.27 -5.89 1.76
CA VAL A 183 30.83 -5.78 2.02
C VAL A 183 30.46 -6.61 3.24
N LYS A 184 29.77 -6.00 4.21
CA LYS A 184 29.29 -6.66 5.44
C LYS A 184 27.82 -7.05 5.36
N CYS A 185 27.00 -6.26 4.65
CA CYS A 185 25.58 -6.55 4.46
C CYS A 185 25.02 -5.94 3.19
N VAL A 186 23.91 -6.53 2.73
CA VAL A 186 23.04 -6.00 1.66
C VAL A 186 21.71 -5.62 2.28
N ARG A 187 21.23 -4.42 1.98
CA ARG A 187 19.94 -3.89 2.45
C ARG A 187 19.05 -3.59 1.27
N THR A 188 17.76 -3.89 1.43
CA THR A 188 16.74 -3.39 0.50
C THR A 188 16.33 -1.99 0.88
N SER A 189 16.01 -1.19 -0.12
CA SER A 189 15.52 0.17 0.03
C SER A 189 14.20 0.36 -0.72
N VAL A 190 13.34 1.23 -0.20
CA VAL A 190 12.03 1.50 -0.77
C VAL A 190 11.72 3.00 -0.67
N GLY A 191 11.10 3.52 -1.75
CA GLY A 191 10.45 4.83 -1.77
C GLY A 191 9.00 4.65 -2.26
N PRO A 192 8.02 4.61 -1.36
CA PRO A 192 6.61 4.47 -1.74
C PRO A 192 6.02 5.83 -2.07
N GLU A 193 5.40 5.96 -3.23
CA GLU A 193 4.62 7.14 -3.64
C GLU A 193 3.19 6.96 -3.11
N GLN A 194 2.67 7.91 -2.33
CA GLN A 194 1.37 7.81 -1.67
C GLN A 194 0.35 8.70 -2.37
N GLU A 195 -0.58 8.09 -3.10
CA GLU A 195 -1.74 8.79 -3.65
C GLU A 195 -2.88 8.84 -2.62
N TYR A 196 -3.69 9.90 -2.67
CA TYR A 196 -4.82 10.12 -1.76
C TYR A 196 -5.82 11.13 -2.32
N PHE A 197 -7.05 11.13 -1.77
CA PHE A 197 -8.06 12.14 -2.07
C PHE A 197 -8.26 13.06 -0.87
N LEU A 198 -8.53 14.34 -1.14
CA LEU A 198 -8.96 15.31 -0.14
C LEU A 198 -10.39 15.76 -0.44
N VAL A 199 -11.28 15.60 0.52
CA VAL A 199 -12.68 16.07 0.43
C VAL A 199 -13.00 16.99 1.60
N ASP A 200 -13.99 17.89 1.39
CA ASP A 200 -14.47 18.76 2.46
C ASP A 200 -15.13 17.93 3.57
N ARG A 201 -14.76 18.21 4.83
CA ARG A 201 -15.26 17.48 5.98
C ARG A 201 -16.78 17.56 6.13
N ALA A 202 -17.37 18.73 5.89
CA ALA A 202 -18.81 18.90 6.02
C ALA A 202 -19.60 18.11 4.96
N MET A 203 -19.00 17.84 3.80
CA MET A 203 -19.57 16.96 2.78
C MET A 203 -19.38 15.48 3.14
N TYR A 204 -18.19 15.10 3.62
CA TYR A 204 -17.87 13.74 4.08
C TYR A 204 -18.83 13.27 5.18
N GLU A 205 -19.06 14.09 6.22
CA GLU A 205 -19.90 13.74 7.37
C GLU A 205 -21.37 13.46 7.00
N LYS A 206 -21.83 13.93 5.86
CA LYS A 206 -23.18 13.67 5.33
C LYS A 206 -23.30 12.36 4.58
N ARG A 207 -22.19 11.66 4.32
CA ARG A 207 -22.18 10.41 3.55
C ARG A 207 -21.78 9.23 4.41
N LYS A 208 -22.75 8.40 4.74
CA LYS A 208 -22.52 7.19 5.57
C LYS A 208 -21.54 6.21 4.92
N ASP A 209 -21.59 6.07 3.59
CA ASP A 209 -20.68 5.20 2.85
C ASP A 209 -19.21 5.65 2.99
N LEU A 210 -18.94 6.94 2.89
CA LEU A 210 -17.60 7.46 3.15
C LEU A 210 -17.15 7.25 4.60
N VAL A 211 -18.06 7.49 5.57
CA VAL A 211 -17.77 7.36 7.00
C VAL A 211 -17.49 5.91 7.41
N TYR A 212 -18.26 4.95 6.90
CA TYR A 212 -18.16 3.55 7.31
C TYR A 212 -17.21 2.73 6.43
N CYS A 213 -17.13 3.04 5.13
CA CYS A 213 -16.43 2.22 4.15
C CYS A 213 -15.21 2.94 3.52
N GLY A 214 -15.04 4.25 3.73
CA GLY A 214 -13.97 5.03 3.10
C GLY A 214 -14.16 5.25 1.60
N ARG A 215 -15.25 4.74 1.00
CA ARG A 215 -15.59 4.91 -0.42
C ARG A 215 -17.07 5.19 -0.60
N THR A 216 -17.43 5.80 -1.72
CA THR A 216 -18.82 5.98 -2.12
C THR A 216 -19.40 4.67 -2.66
N LEU A 217 -20.58 4.29 -2.20
CA LEU A 217 -21.33 3.12 -2.66
C LEU A 217 -22.41 3.49 -3.70
N PHE A 218 -22.79 4.75 -3.72
CA PHE A 218 -23.71 5.38 -4.68
C PHE A 218 -23.07 6.66 -5.22
N GLY A 219 -23.45 7.07 -6.42
CA GLY A 219 -23.08 8.35 -6.99
C GLY A 219 -23.13 8.34 -8.51
N ALA A 220 -24.03 9.16 -9.07
CA ALA A 220 -24.13 9.37 -10.49
C ALA A 220 -22.88 10.11 -11.01
N LYS A 221 -22.46 9.79 -12.25
CA LYS A 221 -21.36 10.49 -12.91
C LYS A 221 -21.72 11.99 -13.06
N PRO A 222 -20.89 12.92 -12.57
CA PRO A 222 -21.13 14.35 -12.69
C PRO A 222 -20.93 14.81 -14.15
N PRO A 223 -21.46 15.99 -14.52
CA PRO A 223 -21.28 16.56 -15.87
C PRO A 223 -19.81 16.79 -16.25
N LYS A 224 -18.96 17.04 -15.28
CA LYS A 224 -17.50 17.14 -15.43
C LYS A 224 -16.83 16.16 -14.46
N GLY A 225 -15.93 15.33 -15.00
CA GLY A 225 -15.03 14.46 -14.24
C GLY A 225 -13.56 14.85 -14.47
N GLN A 226 -12.78 13.94 -15.03
CA GLN A 226 -11.35 14.11 -15.33
C GLN A 226 -11.06 14.27 -16.83
N GLU A 227 -12.08 14.47 -17.65
CA GLU A 227 -12.00 14.42 -19.13
C GLU A 227 -11.06 15.48 -19.74
N MET A 228 -10.81 16.57 -18.99
CA MET A 228 -9.99 17.69 -19.45
C MET A 228 -8.52 17.58 -19.03
N ASP A 229 -8.17 16.62 -18.18
CA ASP A 229 -6.84 16.49 -17.56
C ASP A 229 -6.33 17.78 -16.88
N ASP A 230 -7.27 18.67 -16.52
CA ASP A 230 -6.99 20.02 -16.02
C ASP A 230 -6.67 20.06 -14.51
N HIS A 231 -6.79 18.94 -13.80
CA HIS A 231 -6.37 18.85 -12.42
C HIS A 231 -4.87 18.50 -12.30
N TYR A 232 -4.41 17.51 -13.04
CA TYR A 232 -2.99 17.08 -13.02
C TYR A 232 -2.04 18.22 -13.43
N PHE A 233 -2.37 18.96 -14.49
CA PHE A 233 -1.61 20.11 -14.97
C PHE A 233 -2.11 21.45 -14.39
N GLY A 234 -3.01 21.40 -13.41
CA GLY A 234 -3.53 22.58 -12.73
C GLY A 234 -2.63 23.05 -11.58
N VAL A 235 -2.93 24.26 -11.09
CA VAL A 235 -2.30 24.76 -9.87
C VAL A 235 -2.88 24.05 -8.64
N ILE A 236 -2.05 23.88 -7.61
CA ILE A 236 -2.53 23.40 -6.31
C ILE A 236 -3.43 24.48 -5.71
N LYS A 237 -4.64 24.09 -5.31
CA LYS A 237 -5.62 25.01 -4.73
C LYS A 237 -5.14 25.52 -3.37
N PRO A 238 -5.45 26.78 -2.98
CA PRO A 238 -4.89 27.41 -1.77
C PRO A 238 -5.08 26.58 -0.50
N ARG A 239 -6.27 26.05 -0.24
CA ARG A 239 -6.56 25.23 0.94
C ARG A 239 -5.81 23.90 0.94
N VAL A 240 -5.56 23.34 -0.23
CA VAL A 240 -4.74 22.12 -0.40
C VAL A 240 -3.26 22.45 -0.17
N ALA A 241 -2.77 23.58 -0.68
CA ALA A 241 -1.38 24.03 -0.46
C ALA A 241 -1.07 24.28 1.03
N GLU A 242 -2.02 24.84 1.78
CA GLU A 242 -1.89 25.00 3.24
C GLU A 242 -1.82 23.64 3.95
N TYR A 243 -2.67 22.69 3.55
CA TYR A 243 -2.63 21.33 4.07
C TYR A 243 -1.28 20.64 3.76
N MET A 244 -0.80 20.73 2.53
CA MET A 244 0.46 20.13 2.10
C MET A 244 1.65 20.73 2.87
N ALA A 245 1.66 22.04 3.07
CA ALA A 245 2.73 22.71 3.83
C ALA A 245 2.79 22.26 5.30
N ASP A 246 1.63 22.13 5.95
CA ASP A 246 1.54 21.64 7.33
C ASP A 246 1.88 20.15 7.42
N LEU A 247 1.49 19.36 6.42
CA LEU A 247 1.81 17.94 6.33
C LEU A 247 3.33 17.74 6.21
N ASP A 248 3.98 18.45 5.31
CA ASP A 248 5.43 18.41 5.13
C ASP A 248 6.16 18.75 6.43
N GLU A 249 5.75 19.81 7.13
CA GLU A 249 6.37 20.23 8.39
C GLU A 249 6.26 19.13 9.46
N GLU A 250 5.08 18.52 9.63
CA GLU A 250 4.89 17.43 10.60
C GLU A 250 5.71 16.20 10.23
N LEU A 251 5.73 15.81 8.95
CA LEU A 251 6.52 14.69 8.47
C LEU A 251 8.02 14.90 8.61
N TRP A 252 8.53 16.11 8.31
CA TRP A 252 9.95 16.44 8.47
C TRP A 252 10.39 16.41 9.94
N LYS A 253 9.56 16.89 10.88
CA LYS A 253 9.84 16.75 12.32
C LYS A 253 9.98 15.29 12.74
N LEU A 254 9.20 14.40 12.13
CA LEU A 254 9.23 12.97 12.34
C LEU A 254 10.30 12.22 11.51
N GLY A 255 11.16 12.95 10.81
CA GLY A 255 12.27 12.38 10.04
C GLY A 255 11.86 11.71 8.72
N VAL A 256 10.61 11.85 8.30
CA VAL A 256 10.14 11.39 6.99
C VAL A 256 10.66 12.33 5.91
N LEU A 257 11.32 11.77 4.90
CA LEU A 257 11.91 12.52 3.78
C LEU A 257 10.85 12.85 2.71
N ALA A 258 9.71 13.46 3.10
CA ALA A 258 8.71 13.96 2.16
C ALA A 258 9.37 14.96 1.20
N LYS A 259 9.23 14.73 -0.11
CA LYS A 259 10.00 15.46 -1.13
C LYS A 259 9.15 16.14 -2.17
N THR A 260 8.14 15.45 -2.67
CA THR A 260 7.34 15.91 -3.80
C THR A 260 5.87 15.77 -3.47
N GLU A 261 5.12 16.81 -3.71
CA GLU A 261 3.67 16.82 -3.66
C GLU A 261 3.10 17.47 -4.92
N HIS A 262 2.06 16.87 -5.49
CA HIS A 262 1.40 17.40 -6.68
C HIS A 262 -0.05 16.91 -6.78
N ASN A 263 -0.78 17.48 -7.73
CA ASN A 263 -2.12 17.00 -8.11
C ASN A 263 -2.01 15.74 -8.96
N GLU A 264 -2.90 14.78 -8.73
CA GLU A 264 -3.10 13.61 -9.56
C GLU A 264 -4.22 13.82 -10.61
N VAL A 265 -4.48 12.79 -11.44
CA VAL A 265 -5.38 12.89 -12.60
C VAL A 265 -6.83 13.13 -12.18
N ALA A 266 -7.34 12.42 -11.17
CA ALA A 266 -8.72 12.61 -10.72
C ALA A 266 -8.88 13.94 -9.96
N PRO A 267 -10.01 14.65 -10.13
CA PRO A 267 -10.32 15.80 -9.31
C PRO A 267 -10.24 15.45 -7.81
N ALA A 268 -9.70 16.34 -7.01
CA ALA A 268 -9.44 16.18 -5.57
C ALA A 268 -8.41 15.08 -5.21
N GLN A 269 -7.71 14.52 -6.18
CA GLN A 269 -6.63 13.54 -5.95
C GLN A 269 -5.25 14.20 -5.95
N HIS A 270 -4.38 13.74 -5.06
CA HIS A 270 -3.02 14.25 -4.85
C HIS A 270 -2.06 13.11 -4.57
N GLU A 271 -0.75 13.37 -4.67
CA GLU A 271 0.30 12.42 -4.35
C GLU A 271 1.39 13.08 -3.49
N LEU A 272 1.94 12.28 -2.57
CA LEU A 272 3.16 12.59 -1.82
C LEU A 272 4.20 11.50 -2.11
N ALA A 273 5.38 11.89 -2.58
CA ALA A 273 6.49 11.01 -2.85
C ALA A 273 7.69 11.32 -1.94
N PRO A 274 8.12 10.38 -1.07
CA PRO A 274 9.30 10.55 -0.24
C PRO A 274 10.58 10.12 -0.97
N ILE A 275 11.73 10.59 -0.47
CA ILE A 275 13.01 9.98 -0.82
C ILE A 275 13.07 8.57 -0.19
N TYR A 276 13.61 7.61 -0.92
CA TYR A 276 13.75 6.23 -0.45
C TYR A 276 14.67 6.10 0.77
N THR A 277 14.39 5.10 1.59
CA THR A 277 15.24 4.68 2.70
C THR A 277 15.22 3.15 2.83
N THR A 278 15.87 2.58 3.86
CA THR A 278 15.82 1.13 4.10
C THR A 278 14.39 0.65 4.26
N THR A 279 14.08 -0.53 3.74
CA THR A 279 12.70 -1.03 3.65
C THR A 279 11.98 -1.04 4.99
N ASN A 280 12.66 -1.37 6.10
CA ASN A 280 12.07 -1.34 7.44
C ASN A 280 11.65 0.08 7.83
N ILE A 281 12.55 1.07 7.72
CA ILE A 281 12.27 2.47 8.04
C ILE A 281 11.21 3.04 7.08
N ALA A 282 11.33 2.77 5.77
CA ALA A 282 10.35 3.22 4.79
C ALA A 282 8.93 2.70 5.10
N THR A 283 8.83 1.48 5.60
CA THR A 283 7.54 0.88 5.97
C THR A 283 6.94 1.56 7.19
N ASP A 284 7.72 1.79 8.24
CA ASP A 284 7.28 2.55 9.42
C ASP A 284 6.90 4.00 9.04
N HIS A 285 7.72 4.66 8.23
CA HIS A 285 7.45 6.01 7.74
C HIS A 285 6.17 6.08 6.89
N ASN A 286 5.88 5.09 6.04
CA ASN A 286 4.64 5.09 5.25
C ASN A 286 3.40 4.91 6.14
N GLN A 287 3.46 4.02 7.14
CA GLN A 287 2.37 3.87 8.10
C GLN A 287 2.12 5.17 8.89
N LEU A 288 3.19 5.80 9.35
CA LEU A 288 3.14 7.08 10.04
C LEU A 288 2.60 8.18 9.11
N THR A 289 3.07 8.24 7.85
CA THR A 289 2.59 9.20 6.85
C THR A 289 1.08 9.10 6.65
N MET A 290 0.53 7.89 6.49
CA MET A 290 -0.91 7.70 6.34
C MET A 290 -1.71 8.22 7.54
N GLU A 291 -1.21 8.02 8.75
CA GLU A 291 -1.84 8.51 9.97
C GLU A 291 -1.78 10.05 10.04
N ILE A 292 -0.61 10.64 9.77
CA ILE A 292 -0.41 12.10 9.83
C ILE A 292 -1.22 12.80 8.74
N MET A 293 -1.31 12.26 7.52
CA MET A 293 -2.18 12.79 6.46
C MET A 293 -3.62 12.98 6.94
N GLN A 294 -4.18 11.98 7.63
CA GLN A 294 -5.55 12.06 8.15
C GLN A 294 -5.67 13.09 9.28
N LYS A 295 -4.70 13.14 10.19
CA LYS A 295 -4.68 14.10 11.32
C LYS A 295 -4.55 15.55 10.85
N VAL A 296 -3.64 15.80 9.90
CA VAL A 296 -3.46 17.15 9.34
C VAL A 296 -4.67 17.57 8.51
N ALA A 297 -5.26 16.68 7.71
CA ALA A 297 -6.49 16.97 6.98
C ALA A 297 -7.61 17.45 7.91
N ALA A 298 -7.77 16.81 9.06
CA ALA A 298 -8.78 17.20 10.06
C ALA A 298 -8.58 18.61 10.60
N ARG A 299 -7.32 19.09 10.74
CA ARG A 299 -7.00 20.47 11.15
C ARG A 299 -7.45 21.51 10.11
N HIS A 300 -7.43 21.13 8.82
CA HIS A 300 -7.86 21.98 7.69
C HIS A 300 -9.33 21.82 7.33
N ASN A 301 -10.16 21.19 8.17
CA ASN A 301 -11.55 20.84 7.85
C ASN A 301 -11.67 20.03 6.54
N LEU A 302 -10.67 19.19 6.28
CA LEU A 302 -10.62 18.22 5.20
C LEU A 302 -10.66 16.80 5.76
N VAL A 303 -10.92 15.84 4.88
CA VAL A 303 -10.75 14.41 5.16
C VAL A 303 -9.86 13.83 4.08
N CYS A 304 -8.78 13.16 4.48
CA CYS A 304 -7.91 12.42 3.60
C CYS A 304 -8.45 11.00 3.42
N LEU A 305 -8.85 10.66 2.20
CA LEU A 305 -9.32 9.33 1.83
C LEU A 305 -8.15 8.53 1.28
N LEU A 306 -7.83 7.43 1.95
CA LEU A 306 -6.77 6.49 1.57
C LEU A 306 -7.33 5.22 0.90
N HIS A 307 -8.64 5.14 0.67
CA HIS A 307 -9.24 4.02 -0.04
C HIS A 307 -8.77 4.00 -1.50
N GLU A 308 -8.58 2.82 -2.07
CA GLU A 308 -8.07 2.62 -3.42
C GLU A 308 -9.00 3.14 -4.52
N LYS A 309 -10.32 3.13 -4.28
CA LYS A 309 -11.34 3.58 -5.24
C LYS A 309 -12.46 4.31 -4.51
N PRO A 310 -12.22 5.55 -4.02
CA PRO A 310 -13.26 6.29 -3.30
C PRO A 310 -14.43 6.69 -4.19
N PHE A 311 -14.17 6.91 -5.48
CA PHE A 311 -15.15 7.35 -6.47
C PHE A 311 -15.09 6.48 -7.71
N ASP A 312 -16.24 5.99 -8.14
CA ASP A 312 -16.34 5.25 -9.39
C ASP A 312 -16.22 6.18 -10.61
N GLY A 313 -15.70 5.65 -11.73
CA GLY A 313 -15.59 6.40 -12.98
C GLY A 313 -14.44 7.41 -13.08
N VAL A 314 -13.61 7.58 -12.04
CA VAL A 314 -12.36 8.35 -12.07
C VAL A 314 -11.18 7.50 -11.62
N ASN A 315 -9.93 8.00 -11.74
CA ASN A 315 -8.75 7.27 -11.27
C ASN A 315 -8.88 6.88 -9.80
N GLY A 316 -8.37 5.70 -9.47
CA GLY A 316 -8.17 5.27 -8.09
C GLY A 316 -6.81 5.67 -7.56
N SER A 317 -6.58 5.45 -6.26
CA SER A 317 -5.32 5.76 -5.57
C SER A 317 -4.53 4.50 -5.27
N GLY A 318 -3.24 4.55 -5.56
CA GLY A 318 -2.28 3.48 -5.29
C GLY A 318 -1.06 3.96 -4.51
N LYS A 319 -0.07 3.05 -4.48
CA LYS A 319 1.32 3.34 -4.07
C LYS A 319 2.24 2.68 -5.07
N HIS A 320 3.14 3.45 -5.65
CA HIS A 320 4.20 2.87 -6.45
C HIS A 320 5.37 2.54 -5.51
N ASN A 321 5.62 1.25 -5.33
CA ASN A 321 6.67 0.76 -4.44
C ASN A 321 7.99 0.67 -5.20
N ASN A 322 8.80 1.73 -5.13
CA ASN A 322 10.12 1.80 -5.75
C ASN A 322 11.12 1.02 -4.91
N TRP A 323 11.44 -0.20 -5.33
CA TRP A 323 12.29 -1.14 -4.61
C TRP A 323 13.65 -1.31 -5.26
N SER A 324 14.72 -1.34 -4.44
CA SER A 324 16.08 -1.64 -4.87
C SER A 324 16.86 -2.35 -3.77
N MET A 325 18.11 -2.74 -4.06
CA MET A 325 19.02 -3.31 -3.07
C MET A 325 20.43 -2.74 -3.23
N ALA A 326 21.08 -2.49 -2.11
CA ALA A 326 22.44 -1.94 -2.09
C ALA A 326 23.29 -2.54 -0.97
N THR A 327 24.60 -2.52 -1.16
CA THR A 327 25.58 -2.87 -0.14
C THR A 327 25.69 -1.78 0.92
N ASP A 328 26.22 -2.10 2.09
CA ASP A 328 26.58 -1.12 3.13
C ASP A 328 27.69 -0.16 2.67
N THR A 329 28.44 -0.49 1.64
CA THR A 329 29.43 0.37 0.99
C THR A 329 28.81 1.35 -0.02
N GLY A 330 27.48 1.33 -0.19
CA GLY A 330 26.73 2.27 -1.05
C GLY A 330 26.60 1.85 -2.52
N VAL A 331 26.97 0.63 -2.88
CA VAL A 331 26.85 0.13 -4.25
C VAL A 331 25.45 -0.43 -4.48
N ASN A 332 24.67 0.21 -5.38
CA ASN A 332 23.38 -0.29 -5.80
C ASN A 332 23.56 -1.48 -6.76
N LEU A 333 23.03 -2.65 -6.39
CA LEU A 333 23.17 -3.91 -7.13
C LEU A 333 22.29 -3.99 -8.39
N LEU A 334 21.30 -3.12 -8.49
CA LEU A 334 20.43 -2.96 -9.67
C LEU A 334 20.85 -1.76 -10.55
N SER A 335 22.01 -1.17 -10.31
CA SER A 335 22.55 -0.14 -11.18
C SER A 335 23.26 -0.76 -12.39
N PRO A 336 22.79 -0.52 -13.62
CA PRO A 336 23.38 -1.08 -14.83
C PRO A 336 24.80 -0.52 -15.12
N GLY A 337 25.10 0.68 -14.60
CA GLY A 337 26.32 1.37 -14.93
C GLY A 337 26.33 1.95 -16.34
N THR A 338 27.52 2.26 -16.86
CA THR A 338 27.68 2.85 -18.20
C THR A 338 27.69 1.80 -19.32
N THR A 339 27.99 0.57 -18.98
CA THR A 339 28.04 -0.58 -19.91
C THR A 339 27.28 -1.78 -19.33
N PRO A 340 25.93 -1.75 -19.38
CA PRO A 340 25.08 -2.76 -18.72
C PRO A 340 25.40 -4.20 -19.16
N TYR A 341 25.67 -4.41 -20.44
CA TYR A 341 25.96 -5.73 -21.03
C TYR A 341 27.30 -6.34 -20.58
N GLN A 342 28.21 -5.54 -20.01
CA GLN A 342 29.49 -6.00 -19.43
C GLN A 342 29.43 -6.13 -17.91
N ASN A 343 28.37 -5.65 -17.28
CA ASN A 343 28.20 -5.70 -15.84
C ASN A 343 27.56 -7.02 -15.40
N ALA A 344 28.36 -8.08 -15.35
CA ALA A 344 27.90 -9.42 -15.02
C ALA A 344 27.21 -9.50 -13.63
N ARG A 345 27.66 -8.72 -12.65
CA ARG A 345 27.02 -8.64 -11.34
C ARG A 345 25.62 -8.04 -11.45
N PHE A 346 25.46 -6.92 -12.13
CA PHE A 346 24.14 -6.32 -12.40
C PHE A 346 23.22 -7.31 -13.13
N LEU A 347 23.71 -7.96 -14.18
CA LEU A 347 22.92 -8.93 -14.95
C LEU A 347 22.47 -10.10 -14.10
N LEU A 348 23.33 -10.63 -13.20
CA LEU A 348 22.94 -11.70 -12.29
C LEU A 348 21.79 -11.26 -11.36
N PHE A 349 21.90 -10.09 -10.73
CA PHE A 349 20.83 -9.59 -9.85
C PHE A 349 19.54 -9.25 -10.63
N LEU A 350 19.68 -8.73 -11.86
CA LEU A 350 18.53 -8.47 -12.74
C LEU A 350 17.77 -9.77 -13.07
N VAL A 351 18.47 -10.82 -13.52
CA VAL A 351 17.81 -12.09 -13.87
C VAL A 351 17.29 -12.83 -12.64
N ALA A 352 17.89 -12.62 -11.45
CA ALA A 352 17.34 -13.14 -10.20
C ALA A 352 15.99 -12.49 -9.86
N VAL A 353 15.81 -11.21 -10.11
CA VAL A 353 14.50 -10.53 -9.94
C VAL A 353 13.51 -11.01 -11.00
N ILE A 354 13.93 -11.18 -12.25
CA ILE A 354 13.08 -11.71 -13.34
C ILE A 354 12.54 -13.10 -12.96
N GLN A 355 13.42 -14.01 -12.53
CA GLN A 355 13.02 -15.34 -12.07
C GLN A 355 12.09 -15.27 -10.86
N ALA A 356 12.40 -14.44 -9.87
CA ALA A 356 11.59 -14.30 -8.67
C ALA A 356 10.16 -13.84 -8.98
N VAL A 357 10.01 -12.86 -9.87
CA VAL A 357 8.69 -12.34 -10.28
C VAL A 357 7.91 -13.39 -11.07
N ASP A 358 8.55 -14.11 -11.98
CA ASP A 358 7.90 -15.15 -12.77
C ASP A 358 7.49 -16.36 -11.90
N ASP A 359 8.42 -16.86 -11.09
CA ASP A 359 8.19 -18.04 -10.25
C ASP A 359 7.14 -17.81 -9.16
N TYR A 360 7.08 -16.59 -8.63
CA TYR A 360 6.24 -16.21 -7.49
C TYR A 360 5.21 -15.11 -7.79
N GLN A 361 4.78 -14.97 -9.06
CA GLN A 361 3.79 -13.99 -9.49
C GLN A 361 2.50 -14.02 -8.65
N GLY A 362 2.06 -15.22 -8.24
CA GLY A 362 0.91 -15.39 -7.36
C GLY A 362 1.09 -14.76 -5.98
N LEU A 363 2.30 -14.86 -5.38
CA LEU A 363 2.63 -14.20 -4.11
C LEU A 363 2.66 -12.69 -4.24
N LEU A 364 3.20 -12.16 -5.35
CA LEU A 364 3.19 -10.72 -5.60
C LEU A 364 1.76 -10.21 -5.76
N ARG A 365 0.90 -10.92 -6.52
CA ARG A 365 -0.51 -10.52 -6.68
C ARG A 365 -1.28 -10.58 -5.35
N LEU A 366 -1.13 -11.65 -4.56
CA LEU A 366 -1.82 -11.74 -3.28
C LEU A 366 -1.36 -10.70 -2.26
N SER A 367 -0.11 -10.24 -2.34
CA SER A 367 0.44 -9.24 -1.41
C SER A 367 -0.26 -7.88 -1.49
N VAL A 368 -1.01 -7.66 -2.55
CA VAL A 368 -1.79 -6.43 -2.81
C VAL A 368 -3.29 -6.70 -2.93
N ALA A 369 -3.73 -7.91 -2.58
CA ALA A 369 -5.12 -8.34 -2.68
C ALA A 369 -5.94 -7.83 -1.49
N THR A 370 -6.85 -6.89 -1.76
CA THR A 370 -7.84 -6.35 -0.82
C THR A 370 -9.12 -6.04 -1.57
N ALA A 371 -10.25 -5.98 -0.86
CA ALA A 371 -11.53 -5.59 -1.45
C ALA A 371 -11.45 -4.23 -2.17
N GLY A 372 -10.80 -3.25 -1.55
CA GLY A 372 -10.61 -1.91 -2.13
C GLY A 372 -9.78 -1.93 -3.40
N ASN A 373 -8.68 -2.68 -3.42
CA ASN A 373 -7.77 -2.72 -4.56
C ASN A 373 -8.34 -3.53 -5.75
N ASP A 374 -9.23 -4.49 -5.50
CA ASP A 374 -9.95 -5.20 -6.56
C ASP A 374 -10.81 -4.25 -7.42
N HIS A 375 -11.31 -3.14 -6.84
CA HIS A 375 -12.04 -2.10 -7.57
C HIS A 375 -11.12 -1.17 -8.39
N ARG A 376 -9.82 -1.11 -8.06
CA ARG A 376 -8.86 -0.21 -8.71
C ARG A 376 -8.15 -0.86 -9.89
N LEU A 377 -7.71 -2.12 -9.77
CA LEU A 377 -6.86 -2.79 -10.77
C LEU A 377 -7.53 -2.92 -12.15
N GLY A 378 -6.72 -2.71 -13.20
CA GLY A 378 -7.10 -2.97 -14.59
C GLY A 378 -7.53 -1.76 -15.41
N ALA A 379 -7.55 -0.55 -14.86
CA ALA A 379 -7.86 0.67 -15.60
C ALA A 379 -7.30 1.93 -14.92
N ASN A 380 -7.26 3.06 -15.64
CA ASN A 380 -6.96 4.37 -15.07
C ASN A 380 -5.63 4.40 -14.28
N GLU A 381 -4.52 4.05 -14.95
CA GLU A 381 -3.16 3.98 -14.40
C GLU A 381 -2.89 2.85 -13.39
N ALA A 382 -3.92 2.09 -12.99
CA ALA A 382 -3.73 0.88 -12.21
C ALA A 382 -3.46 -0.33 -13.13
N PRO A 383 -2.38 -1.10 -12.89
CA PRO A 383 -2.04 -2.23 -13.76
C PRO A 383 -3.08 -3.34 -13.70
N PRO A 384 -3.14 -4.23 -14.71
CA PRO A 384 -4.01 -5.40 -14.70
C PRO A 384 -3.56 -6.41 -13.63
N ALA A 385 -4.44 -7.38 -13.33
CA ALA A 385 -4.16 -8.43 -12.35
C ALA A 385 -3.06 -9.43 -12.79
N VAL A 386 -2.76 -9.50 -14.08
CA VAL A 386 -1.64 -10.30 -14.62
C VAL A 386 -0.33 -9.60 -14.30
N VAL A 387 0.53 -10.27 -13.55
CA VAL A 387 1.87 -9.75 -13.24
C VAL A 387 2.77 -9.93 -14.45
N SER A 388 3.29 -8.84 -14.98
CA SER A 388 4.31 -8.82 -16.05
C SER A 388 5.38 -7.79 -15.71
N MET A 389 6.53 -7.90 -16.39
CA MET A 389 7.69 -7.06 -16.12
C MET A 389 8.06 -6.23 -17.35
N PHE A 390 8.17 -4.91 -17.15
CA PHE A 390 8.70 -3.97 -18.14
C PHE A 390 10.20 -3.72 -17.89
N LEU A 391 11.03 -3.87 -18.92
CA LEU A 391 12.48 -3.62 -18.85
C LEU A 391 12.94 -2.48 -19.75
N GLY A 392 12.14 -2.10 -20.73
CA GLY A 392 12.50 -1.15 -21.78
C GLY A 392 13.36 -1.77 -22.90
N ASP A 393 13.59 -0.97 -23.94
CA ASP A 393 14.19 -1.48 -25.20
C ASP A 393 15.65 -1.90 -25.04
N GLU A 394 16.46 -1.13 -24.30
CA GLU A 394 17.90 -1.40 -24.14
C GLU A 394 18.17 -2.70 -23.38
N LEU A 395 17.56 -2.88 -22.21
CA LEU A 395 17.75 -4.12 -21.43
C LEU A 395 17.16 -5.32 -22.15
N THR A 396 16.03 -5.17 -22.83
CA THR A 396 15.44 -6.25 -23.62
C THR A 396 16.39 -6.67 -24.74
N ALA A 397 16.99 -5.73 -25.47
CA ALA A 397 17.97 -6.03 -26.53
C ALA A 397 19.24 -6.69 -25.98
N ILE A 398 19.70 -6.29 -24.78
CA ILE A 398 20.83 -6.95 -24.10
C ILE A 398 20.49 -8.40 -23.74
N LEU A 399 19.30 -8.63 -23.16
CA LEU A 399 18.86 -9.99 -22.81
C LEU A 399 18.67 -10.86 -24.07
N ASP A 400 18.18 -10.29 -25.16
CA ASP A 400 18.05 -10.97 -26.46
C ASP A 400 19.40 -11.41 -27.00
N ALA A 401 20.41 -10.53 -26.94
CA ALA A 401 21.77 -10.84 -27.38
C ALA A 401 22.40 -11.96 -26.53
N ILE A 402 22.24 -11.91 -25.20
CA ILE A 402 22.74 -12.95 -24.29
C ILE A 402 22.02 -14.28 -24.55
N GLU A 403 20.70 -14.27 -24.75
CA GLU A 403 19.91 -15.47 -25.03
C GLU A 403 20.38 -16.20 -26.29
N LYS A 404 20.77 -15.43 -27.34
CA LYS A 404 21.22 -15.93 -28.65
C LYS A 404 22.70 -16.19 -28.72
N ASP A 405 23.46 -15.83 -27.68
CA ASP A 405 24.92 -15.81 -27.68
C ASP A 405 25.50 -14.92 -28.78
N GLU A 406 24.89 -13.76 -28.99
CA GLU A 406 25.27 -12.77 -30.01
C GLU A 406 25.93 -11.54 -29.36
N PRO A 407 26.89 -10.88 -30.01
CA PRO A 407 27.49 -9.66 -29.50
C PRO A 407 26.47 -8.52 -29.49
N TYR A 408 26.37 -7.79 -28.38
CA TYR A 408 25.55 -6.59 -28.28
C TYR A 408 26.30 -5.36 -28.85
N ALA A 409 25.73 -4.73 -29.89
CA ALA A 409 26.36 -3.61 -30.56
C ALA A 409 26.20 -2.24 -29.88
N GLY A 410 25.42 -2.17 -28.80
CA GLY A 410 25.05 -0.92 -28.10
C GLY A 410 23.91 -0.16 -28.76
N THR A 411 23.24 0.69 -28.00
CA THR A 411 22.26 1.67 -28.51
C THR A 411 22.85 3.08 -28.45
N GLU A 412 22.78 3.84 -29.54
CA GLU A 412 23.19 5.24 -29.53
C GLU A 412 22.22 6.07 -28.68
N LYS A 413 22.77 6.81 -27.71
CA LYS A 413 21.97 7.74 -26.90
C LYS A 413 21.49 8.90 -27.75
N THR A 414 20.20 9.05 -27.93
CA THR A 414 19.60 10.14 -28.70
C THR A 414 19.65 11.45 -27.93
N VAL A 415 20.26 12.47 -28.51
CA VAL A 415 20.26 13.83 -27.98
C VAL A 415 19.00 14.56 -28.44
N MET A 416 18.17 14.94 -27.50
CA MET A 416 16.93 15.70 -27.73
C MET A 416 17.26 17.17 -28.04
N LYS A 417 16.72 17.65 -29.15
CA LYS A 417 16.79 19.05 -29.59
C LYS A 417 15.36 19.55 -29.77
N LEU A 418 14.91 20.45 -28.90
CA LEU A 418 13.55 20.99 -28.98
C LEU A 418 13.36 22.08 -30.07
N GLY A 419 14.39 22.34 -30.90
CA GLY A 419 14.30 23.29 -31.98
C GLY A 419 14.40 24.77 -31.59
N VAL A 420 14.57 25.08 -30.32
CA VAL A 420 14.69 26.44 -29.79
C VAL A 420 16.13 26.63 -29.26
N HIS A 421 16.84 27.67 -29.72
CA HIS A 421 18.27 27.90 -29.44
C HIS A 421 18.55 28.12 -27.94
N VAL A 422 17.63 28.74 -27.20
CA VAL A 422 17.81 29.04 -25.77
C VAL A 422 17.53 27.84 -24.85
N LEU A 423 16.92 26.79 -25.38
CA LEU A 423 16.63 25.58 -24.58
C LEU A 423 17.86 24.65 -24.56
N PRO A 424 18.25 24.13 -23.39
CA PRO A 424 19.36 23.20 -23.29
C PRO A 424 19.06 21.90 -24.05
N LYS A 425 20.12 21.35 -24.63
CA LYS A 425 20.07 19.99 -25.20
C LYS A 425 20.29 19.01 -24.05
N PHE A 426 19.53 17.92 -24.05
CA PHE A 426 19.68 16.85 -23.05
C PHE A 426 19.62 15.48 -23.75
N THR A 427 20.19 14.49 -23.11
CA THR A 427 20.16 13.10 -23.60
C THR A 427 18.82 12.49 -23.18
N ARG A 428 18.14 11.85 -24.13
CA ARG A 428 16.94 11.06 -23.85
C ARG A 428 17.33 9.82 -23.04
N ASP A 429 16.54 9.48 -22.02
CA ASP A 429 16.66 8.21 -21.33
C ASP A 429 16.35 7.05 -22.27
N THR A 430 17.03 5.93 -22.09
CA THR A 430 16.86 4.73 -22.92
C THR A 430 15.60 3.95 -22.57
N THR A 431 14.99 4.24 -21.41
CA THR A 431 13.73 3.64 -20.94
C THR A 431 12.70 4.72 -20.68
N ASP A 432 11.45 4.49 -21.14
CA ASP A 432 10.29 5.25 -20.73
C ASP A 432 9.56 4.49 -19.60
N ARG A 433 8.74 5.18 -18.82
CA ARG A 433 7.86 4.54 -17.82
C ARG A 433 6.67 3.92 -18.55
N ASN A 434 6.45 2.62 -18.37
CA ASN A 434 5.23 1.99 -18.84
C ASN A 434 4.16 2.05 -17.75
N ARG A 435 3.22 2.99 -17.87
CA ARG A 435 2.14 3.22 -16.90
C ARG A 435 1.22 2.02 -16.71
N THR A 436 1.20 1.09 -17.65
CA THR A 436 0.32 -0.09 -17.60
C THR A 436 1.04 -1.33 -17.06
N SER A 437 2.35 -1.27 -16.84
CA SER A 437 3.13 -2.41 -16.33
C SER A 437 2.98 -2.55 -14.83
N PRO A 438 2.68 -3.76 -14.32
CA PRO A 438 2.63 -4.03 -12.88
C PRO A 438 3.99 -3.91 -12.19
N PHE A 439 5.08 -4.24 -12.90
CA PHE A 439 6.42 -4.28 -12.35
C PHE A 439 7.42 -3.75 -13.40
N ALA A 440 7.93 -2.55 -13.19
CA ALA A 440 8.74 -1.84 -14.18
C ALA A 440 10.15 -1.55 -13.67
N PHE A 441 11.17 -1.80 -14.51
CA PHE A 441 12.54 -1.35 -14.26
C PHE A 441 12.69 0.13 -14.61
N THR A 442 13.12 0.95 -13.67
CA THR A 442 13.22 2.41 -13.83
C THR A 442 14.65 2.91 -13.55
N GLY A 443 15.63 2.34 -14.25
CA GLY A 443 17.03 2.78 -14.28
C GLY A 443 17.93 2.09 -13.24
N ASN A 444 17.59 2.01 -11.99
CA ASN A 444 18.38 1.34 -10.93
C ASN A 444 17.50 0.75 -9.82
N LYS A 445 16.23 0.58 -10.09
CA LYS A 445 15.20 0.08 -9.18
C LYS A 445 14.05 -0.51 -9.97
N PHE A 446 13.23 -1.29 -9.29
CA PHE A 446 11.94 -1.74 -9.78
C PHE A 446 10.80 -1.00 -9.12
N GLU A 447 9.82 -0.60 -9.88
CA GLU A 447 8.59 0.03 -9.45
C GLU A 447 7.45 -0.99 -9.50
N PHE A 448 6.96 -1.43 -8.32
CA PHE A 448 5.79 -2.30 -8.21
C PHE A 448 4.54 -1.44 -8.04
N ARG A 449 3.70 -1.40 -9.06
CA ARG A 449 2.60 -0.43 -9.25
C ARG A 449 1.24 -0.94 -8.78
N MET A 450 1.13 -2.17 -8.34
CA MET A 450 -0.15 -2.81 -8.01
C MET A 450 -0.68 -2.48 -6.61
N LEU A 451 0.11 -1.87 -5.72
CA LEU A 451 -0.31 -1.60 -4.35
C LEU A 451 -1.44 -0.56 -4.31
N GLY A 452 -2.44 -0.85 -3.48
CA GLY A 452 -3.49 0.10 -3.17
C GLY A 452 -3.04 1.17 -2.16
N SER A 453 -3.67 2.32 -2.18
CA SER A 453 -3.35 3.46 -1.30
C SER A 453 -3.45 3.13 0.19
N ALA A 454 -4.43 2.32 0.61
CA ALA A 454 -4.61 1.90 2.00
C ALA A 454 -3.65 0.77 2.43
N ASN A 455 -2.98 0.09 1.49
CA ASN A 455 -2.16 -1.07 1.80
C ASN A 455 -0.89 -0.69 2.57
N SER A 456 -0.48 -1.55 3.51
CA SER A 456 0.88 -1.51 4.04
C SER A 456 1.86 -2.02 2.98
N ILE A 457 2.96 -1.29 2.78
CA ILE A 457 4.04 -1.74 1.87
C ILE A 457 4.81 -2.95 2.41
N ALA A 458 4.62 -3.32 3.68
CA ALA A 458 5.27 -4.50 4.25
C ALA A 458 4.93 -5.77 3.47
N CYS A 459 3.65 -5.98 3.12
CA CYS A 459 3.21 -7.24 2.51
C CYS A 459 3.92 -7.52 1.18
N CYS A 460 3.96 -6.54 0.27
CA CYS A 460 4.63 -6.73 -1.02
C CYS A 460 6.15 -6.89 -0.88
N ASN A 461 6.78 -6.13 0.04
CA ASN A 461 8.21 -6.22 0.26
C ASN A 461 8.62 -7.54 0.93
N ILE A 462 7.79 -8.11 1.81
CA ILE A 462 8.01 -9.46 2.37
C ILE A 462 8.08 -10.49 1.24
N MET A 463 7.08 -10.49 0.35
CA MET A 463 6.99 -11.48 -0.74
C MET A 463 8.10 -11.28 -1.78
N LEU A 464 8.37 -10.03 -2.18
CA LEU A 464 9.43 -9.72 -3.13
C LEU A 464 10.82 -10.10 -2.58
N ASN A 465 11.14 -9.70 -1.35
CA ASN A 465 12.42 -10.03 -0.72
C ASN A 465 12.62 -11.55 -0.60
N ALA A 466 11.58 -12.28 -0.18
CA ALA A 466 11.64 -13.73 -0.04
C ALA A 466 11.82 -14.44 -1.39
N ALA A 467 11.09 -14.02 -2.41
CA ALA A 467 11.19 -14.58 -3.76
C ALA A 467 12.58 -14.33 -4.38
N VAL A 468 13.12 -13.10 -4.24
CA VAL A 468 14.48 -12.78 -4.70
C VAL A 468 15.53 -13.54 -3.91
N ALA A 469 15.35 -13.71 -2.59
CA ALA A 469 16.24 -14.53 -1.77
C ALA A 469 16.29 -15.99 -2.26
N GLU A 470 15.15 -16.55 -2.68
CA GLU A 470 15.12 -17.93 -3.21
C GLU A 470 15.86 -18.03 -4.54
N SER A 471 15.66 -17.09 -5.48
CA SER A 471 16.42 -17.08 -6.73
C SER A 471 17.93 -16.96 -6.48
N LEU A 472 18.36 -16.04 -5.62
CA LEU A 472 19.77 -15.87 -5.25
C LEU A 472 20.34 -17.09 -4.56
N LYS A 473 19.54 -17.79 -3.73
CA LYS A 473 19.94 -19.05 -3.09
C LYS A 473 20.23 -20.13 -4.14
N GLN A 474 19.32 -20.32 -5.08
CA GLN A 474 19.48 -21.29 -6.16
C GLN A 474 20.74 -20.98 -7.00
N TYR A 475 21.02 -19.72 -7.25
CA TYR A 475 22.22 -19.28 -7.98
C TYR A 475 23.48 -19.54 -7.17
N ALA A 476 23.51 -19.18 -5.90
CA ALA A 476 24.66 -19.43 -5.03
C ALA A 476 24.93 -20.92 -4.90
N ASP A 477 23.89 -21.76 -4.69
CA ASP A 477 24.03 -23.23 -4.58
C ASP A 477 24.63 -23.88 -5.84
N LYS A 478 24.41 -23.25 -7.02
CA LYS A 478 24.98 -23.69 -8.31
C LYS A 478 26.40 -23.15 -8.51
N LEU A 479 26.60 -21.85 -8.32
CA LEU A 479 27.87 -21.17 -8.61
C LEU A 479 28.98 -21.53 -7.60
N GLU A 480 28.68 -21.78 -6.34
CA GLU A 480 29.65 -22.21 -5.33
C GLU A 480 30.29 -23.58 -5.64
N LYS A 481 29.64 -24.39 -6.47
CA LYS A 481 30.10 -25.71 -6.90
C LYS A 481 30.77 -25.71 -8.27
N ALA A 482 30.80 -24.58 -8.96
CA ALA A 482 31.36 -24.51 -10.30
C ALA A 482 32.89 -24.53 -10.28
N GLU A 483 33.50 -25.31 -11.15
CA GLU A 483 34.94 -25.30 -11.37
C GLU A 483 35.41 -24.05 -12.13
N ASP A 484 34.60 -23.59 -13.06
CA ASP A 484 34.79 -22.34 -13.81
C ASP A 484 33.60 -21.40 -13.50
N PHE A 485 33.87 -20.40 -12.68
CA PHE A 485 32.84 -19.43 -12.26
C PHE A 485 32.29 -18.59 -13.41
N GLU A 486 33.16 -18.12 -14.33
CA GLU A 486 32.74 -17.23 -15.41
C GLU A 486 31.84 -17.96 -16.42
N ALA A 487 32.23 -19.17 -16.80
CA ALA A 487 31.41 -20.01 -17.68
C ALA A 487 30.07 -20.38 -17.02
N ALA A 488 30.10 -20.80 -15.76
CA ALA A 488 28.88 -21.17 -15.02
C ALA A 488 27.94 -19.96 -14.83
N LEU A 489 28.50 -18.77 -14.63
CA LEU A 489 27.73 -17.51 -14.50
C LEU A 489 27.06 -17.15 -15.83
N HIS A 490 27.78 -17.23 -16.95
CA HIS A 490 27.23 -17.00 -18.28
C HIS A 490 26.07 -17.97 -18.58
N ASP A 491 26.30 -19.26 -18.40
CA ASP A 491 25.29 -20.30 -18.62
C ASP A 491 24.05 -20.12 -17.70
N LEU A 492 24.29 -19.70 -16.45
CA LEU A 492 23.21 -19.41 -15.50
C LEU A 492 22.33 -18.26 -16.00
N ILE A 493 22.95 -17.14 -16.36
CA ILE A 493 22.24 -15.95 -16.87
C ILE A 493 21.44 -16.31 -18.12
N GLN A 494 22.10 -16.94 -19.10
CA GLN A 494 21.47 -17.32 -20.37
C GLN A 494 20.29 -18.30 -20.16
N SER A 495 20.50 -19.35 -19.36
CA SER A 495 19.44 -20.34 -19.08
C SER A 495 18.26 -19.72 -18.32
N THR A 496 18.51 -18.80 -17.39
CA THR A 496 17.46 -18.09 -16.66
C THR A 496 16.64 -17.19 -17.59
N ILE A 497 17.28 -16.44 -18.48
CA ILE A 497 16.58 -15.62 -19.48
C ILE A 497 15.65 -16.49 -20.32
N LYS A 498 16.15 -17.60 -20.85
CA LYS A 498 15.36 -18.53 -21.67
C LYS A 498 14.14 -19.08 -20.91
N ALA A 499 14.30 -19.44 -19.63
CA ALA A 499 13.25 -20.03 -18.83
C ALA A 499 12.15 -19.03 -18.41
N HIS A 500 12.53 -17.78 -18.13
CA HIS A 500 11.65 -16.78 -17.50
C HIS A 500 11.29 -15.59 -18.43
N ARG A 501 11.67 -15.66 -19.72
CA ARG A 501 11.35 -14.60 -20.68
C ARG A 501 9.85 -14.30 -20.80
N ARG A 502 9.01 -15.29 -20.51
CA ARG A 502 7.54 -15.19 -20.62
C ARG A 502 6.94 -14.06 -19.76
N ILE A 503 7.61 -13.65 -18.67
CA ILE A 503 7.12 -12.58 -17.78
C ILE A 503 7.41 -11.18 -18.33
N ILE A 504 8.37 -11.04 -19.30
CA ILE A 504 8.79 -9.75 -19.82
C ILE A 504 7.80 -9.27 -20.90
N PHE A 505 7.26 -8.09 -20.70
CA PHE A 505 6.34 -7.44 -21.63
C PHE A 505 6.51 -5.92 -21.61
N ASN A 506 6.85 -5.33 -22.76
CA ASN A 506 7.09 -3.90 -22.91
C ASN A 506 5.91 -3.15 -23.57
N GLY A 507 4.80 -3.84 -23.85
CA GLY A 507 3.64 -3.27 -24.54
C GLY A 507 2.59 -2.69 -23.61
N ASN A 508 1.40 -2.43 -24.15
CA ASN A 508 0.25 -1.92 -23.42
C ASN A 508 -0.42 -3.04 -22.60
N GLY A 509 -0.31 -2.99 -21.27
CA GLY A 509 -0.88 -3.98 -20.35
C GLY A 509 -2.41 -3.98 -20.29
N TYR A 510 -3.09 -2.94 -20.81
CA TYR A 510 -4.56 -2.87 -20.86
C TYR A 510 -5.16 -3.53 -22.09
N ASP A 511 -4.35 -3.96 -23.04
CA ASP A 511 -4.83 -4.60 -24.25
C ASP A 511 -5.40 -5.99 -23.94
N ASP A 512 -6.64 -6.26 -24.33
CA ASP A 512 -7.27 -7.57 -24.17
C ASP A 512 -6.48 -8.68 -24.86
N ALA A 513 -5.85 -8.36 -26.01
CA ALA A 513 -4.98 -9.30 -26.72
C ALA A 513 -3.74 -9.66 -25.90
N TRP A 514 -3.23 -8.74 -25.07
CA TRP A 514 -2.15 -9.05 -24.13
C TRP A 514 -2.63 -10.00 -23.04
N ILE A 515 -3.80 -9.73 -22.44
CA ILE A 515 -4.33 -10.60 -21.36
C ILE A 515 -4.53 -12.04 -21.87
N GLU A 516 -5.07 -12.19 -23.09
CA GLU A 516 -5.21 -13.51 -23.75
C GLU A 516 -3.84 -14.17 -23.99
N GLU A 517 -2.89 -13.42 -24.57
CA GLU A 517 -1.53 -13.92 -24.79
C GLU A 517 -0.85 -14.34 -23.48
N ALA A 518 -0.95 -13.51 -22.45
CA ALA A 518 -0.33 -13.75 -21.16
C ALA A 518 -0.85 -15.03 -20.50
N THR A 519 -2.17 -15.24 -20.53
CA THR A 519 -2.79 -16.39 -19.87
C THR A 519 -2.71 -17.67 -20.70
N GLU A 520 -3.09 -17.62 -21.98
CA GLU A 520 -3.24 -18.81 -22.80
C GLU A 520 -1.93 -19.29 -23.45
N LYS A 521 -1.05 -18.34 -23.86
CA LYS A 521 0.20 -18.70 -24.56
C LYS A 521 1.39 -18.71 -23.62
N ARG A 522 1.48 -17.75 -22.68
CA ARG A 522 2.61 -17.63 -21.78
C ARG A 522 2.39 -18.33 -20.42
N GLY A 523 1.14 -18.74 -20.09
CA GLY A 523 0.80 -19.43 -18.86
C GLY A 523 0.99 -18.57 -17.61
N LEU A 524 0.81 -17.25 -17.72
CA LEU A 524 0.83 -16.33 -16.59
C LEU A 524 -0.51 -16.37 -15.85
N LEU A 525 -0.48 -16.09 -14.55
CA LEU A 525 -1.67 -16.10 -13.71
C LEU A 525 -2.48 -14.80 -13.90
N ASN A 526 -3.80 -14.94 -13.99
CA ASN A 526 -4.74 -13.83 -13.96
C ASN A 526 -5.66 -13.94 -12.75
N LEU A 527 -5.15 -13.57 -11.59
CA LEU A 527 -5.87 -13.63 -10.31
C LEU A 527 -6.63 -12.32 -10.10
N ARG A 528 -7.81 -12.21 -10.70
CA ARG A 528 -8.55 -10.95 -10.81
C ARG A 528 -9.04 -10.42 -9.46
N THR A 529 -9.46 -11.32 -8.57
CA THR A 529 -10.07 -10.97 -7.28
C THR A 529 -9.25 -11.44 -6.09
N THR A 530 -9.50 -10.84 -4.95
CA THR A 530 -8.87 -11.22 -3.69
C THR A 530 -9.12 -12.68 -3.31
N PRO A 531 -10.35 -13.24 -3.42
CA PRO A 531 -10.58 -14.67 -3.19
C PRO A 531 -9.83 -15.62 -4.15
N ASP A 532 -9.50 -15.15 -5.37
CA ASP A 532 -8.68 -15.94 -6.31
C ASP A 532 -7.19 -15.93 -5.91
N ALA A 533 -6.73 -14.82 -5.37
CA ALA A 533 -5.31 -14.57 -5.10
C ALA A 533 -4.86 -15.13 -3.75
N LEU A 534 -5.61 -14.89 -2.66
CA LEU A 534 -5.17 -15.19 -1.31
C LEU A 534 -4.85 -16.67 -1.04
N PRO A 535 -5.64 -17.65 -1.53
CA PRO A 535 -5.33 -19.06 -1.30
C PRO A 535 -4.00 -19.51 -1.91
N ARG A 536 -3.42 -18.75 -2.85
CA ARG A 536 -2.12 -19.07 -3.46
C ARG A 536 -0.97 -19.07 -2.46
N ILE A 537 -1.11 -18.42 -1.30
CA ILE A 537 -0.09 -18.47 -0.26
C ILE A 537 0.11 -19.92 0.24
N LEU A 538 -0.92 -20.75 0.17
CA LEU A 538 -0.93 -22.16 0.58
C LEU A 538 -0.39 -23.12 -0.49
N ASP A 539 -0.07 -22.64 -1.69
CA ASP A 539 0.52 -23.49 -2.72
C ASP A 539 1.85 -24.10 -2.19
N PRO A 540 2.08 -25.42 -2.34
CA PRO A 540 3.23 -26.10 -1.73
C PRO A 540 4.59 -25.46 -2.05
N LYS A 541 4.77 -24.91 -3.27
CA LYS A 541 5.97 -24.19 -3.69
C LYS A 541 6.17 -22.92 -2.82
N ASN A 542 5.10 -22.19 -2.55
CA ASN A 542 5.12 -20.95 -1.79
C ASN A 542 5.39 -21.22 -0.31
N VAL A 543 4.71 -22.22 0.26
CA VAL A 543 4.94 -22.67 1.65
C VAL A 543 6.39 -23.10 1.85
N ALA A 544 6.91 -23.95 0.94
CA ALA A 544 8.29 -24.43 1.03
C ALA A 544 9.32 -23.30 0.96
N MET A 545 9.10 -22.29 0.11
CA MET A 545 9.99 -21.13 0.00
C MET A 545 9.94 -20.27 1.26
N LEU A 546 8.74 -19.89 1.72
CA LEU A 546 8.56 -19.02 2.87
C LEU A 546 9.07 -19.64 4.18
N THR A 547 8.82 -20.94 4.39
CA THR A 547 9.31 -21.67 5.55
C THR A 547 10.82 -21.97 5.46
N GLY A 548 11.31 -22.32 4.26
CA GLY A 548 12.74 -22.58 4.01
C GLY A 548 13.63 -21.37 4.29
N HIS A 549 13.14 -20.16 4.02
CA HIS A 549 13.81 -18.90 4.37
C HIS A 549 13.46 -18.41 5.78
N LYS A 550 12.62 -19.12 6.53
CA LYS A 550 12.16 -18.74 7.87
C LYS A 550 11.46 -17.37 7.92
N VAL A 551 10.80 -16.99 6.83
CA VAL A 551 10.00 -15.76 6.77
C VAL A 551 8.70 -15.96 7.54
N PHE A 552 8.06 -17.12 7.33
CA PHE A 552 6.88 -17.58 8.07
C PHE A 552 7.02 -19.03 8.50
N SER A 553 6.36 -19.43 9.56
CA SER A 553 6.00 -20.82 9.85
C SER A 553 4.75 -21.22 9.05
N GLU A 554 4.49 -22.54 8.90
CA GLU A 554 3.27 -23.01 8.24
C GLU A 554 2.01 -22.47 8.94
N ALA A 555 1.98 -22.50 10.27
CA ALA A 555 0.87 -21.95 11.05
C ALA A 555 0.67 -20.44 10.82
N GLU A 556 1.74 -19.65 10.71
CA GLU A 556 1.65 -18.23 10.38
C GLU A 556 1.10 -18.00 8.96
N ILE A 557 1.41 -18.87 7.98
CA ILE A 557 0.90 -18.79 6.61
C ILE A 557 -0.60 -19.07 6.58
N GLU A 558 -1.03 -20.16 7.21
CA GLU A 558 -2.44 -20.55 7.29
C GLU A 558 -3.28 -19.47 7.96
N SER A 559 -2.81 -19.01 9.12
CA SER A 559 -3.46 -17.92 9.87
C SER A 559 -3.64 -16.64 9.05
N ARG A 560 -2.61 -16.23 8.30
CA ARG A 560 -2.67 -15.01 7.48
C ARG A 560 -3.66 -15.14 6.33
N CYS A 561 -3.70 -16.31 5.69
CA CYS A 561 -4.69 -16.57 4.65
C CYS A 561 -6.11 -16.42 5.19
N GLU A 562 -6.40 -17.03 6.34
CA GLU A 562 -7.70 -16.94 7.01
C GLU A 562 -8.04 -15.49 7.39
N ILE A 563 -7.12 -14.77 8.05
CA ILE A 563 -7.35 -13.37 8.46
C ILE A 563 -7.62 -12.46 7.26
N MET A 564 -6.89 -12.63 6.17
CA MET A 564 -7.06 -11.77 4.99
C MET A 564 -8.37 -12.05 4.26
N LEU A 565 -8.78 -13.31 4.14
CA LEU A 565 -10.08 -13.70 3.59
C LEU A 565 -11.24 -13.23 4.48
N ASP A 566 -11.10 -13.35 5.79
CA ASP A 566 -12.07 -12.85 6.77
C ASP A 566 -12.22 -11.32 6.69
N ASN A 567 -11.11 -10.61 6.53
CA ASN A 567 -11.12 -9.17 6.30
C ASN A 567 -11.85 -8.78 5.01
N TYR A 568 -11.59 -9.48 3.90
CA TYR A 568 -12.25 -9.26 2.63
C TYR A 568 -13.78 -9.40 2.76
N ARG A 569 -14.24 -10.55 3.28
CA ARG A 569 -15.68 -10.81 3.40
C ARG A 569 -16.38 -9.84 4.35
N LYS A 570 -15.73 -9.43 5.46
CA LYS A 570 -16.28 -8.46 6.41
C LYS A 570 -16.37 -7.05 5.81
N THR A 571 -15.37 -6.64 5.05
CA THR A 571 -15.37 -5.34 4.36
C THR A 571 -16.56 -5.22 3.41
N VAL A 572 -16.71 -6.19 2.49
CA VAL A 572 -17.82 -6.16 1.53
C VAL A 572 -19.18 -6.32 2.22
N HIS A 573 -19.25 -7.13 3.29
CA HIS A 573 -20.47 -7.25 4.09
C HIS A 573 -20.90 -5.92 4.71
N ILE A 574 -19.97 -5.16 5.30
CA ILE A 574 -20.25 -3.81 5.84
C ILE A 574 -20.72 -2.87 4.72
N GLU A 575 -20.09 -2.90 3.55
CA GLU A 575 -20.50 -2.11 2.41
C GLU A 575 -21.92 -2.45 1.96
N ALA A 576 -22.24 -3.73 1.83
CA ALA A 576 -23.58 -4.18 1.42
C ALA A 576 -24.66 -3.76 2.43
N GLN A 577 -24.40 -3.90 3.74
CA GLN A 577 -25.32 -3.43 4.78
C GLN A 577 -25.50 -1.91 4.73
N THR A 578 -24.42 -1.18 4.49
CA THR A 578 -24.46 0.30 4.36
C THR A 578 -25.30 0.70 3.15
N MET A 579 -25.16 0.00 2.01
CA MET A 579 -26.01 0.23 0.84
C MET A 579 -27.50 0.04 1.14
N ILE A 580 -27.87 -1.05 1.80
CA ILE A 580 -29.25 -1.32 2.19
C ILE A 580 -29.79 -0.21 3.12
N ASP A 581 -29.01 0.18 4.14
CA ASP A 581 -29.41 1.25 5.05
C ASP A 581 -29.61 2.59 4.32
N MET A 582 -28.66 2.99 3.44
CA MET A 582 -28.77 4.22 2.67
C MET A 582 -29.93 4.17 1.66
N ALA A 583 -30.13 3.07 0.96
CA ALA A 583 -31.23 2.90 0.01
C ALA A 583 -32.58 3.07 0.71
N ARG A 584 -32.82 2.31 1.80
CA ARG A 584 -34.12 2.30 2.48
C ARG A 584 -34.42 3.55 3.31
N ARG A 585 -33.40 4.16 3.91
CA ARG A 585 -33.59 5.25 4.89
C ARG A 585 -33.28 6.63 4.34
N GLN A 586 -32.63 6.73 3.21
CA GLN A 586 -32.23 7.99 2.60
C GLN A 586 -32.71 8.11 1.15
N ILE A 587 -32.35 7.22 0.25
CA ILE A 587 -32.61 7.35 -1.19
C ILE A 587 -34.12 7.18 -1.47
N LEU A 588 -34.72 6.07 -1.08
CA LEU A 588 -36.14 5.81 -1.32
C LEU A 588 -37.04 6.93 -0.77
N PRO A 589 -36.91 7.36 0.52
CA PRO A 589 -37.70 8.46 1.04
C PRO A 589 -37.52 9.80 0.30
N ALA A 590 -36.30 10.07 -0.18
CA ALA A 590 -36.02 11.31 -0.95
C ALA A 590 -36.70 11.31 -2.33
N VAL A 591 -36.56 10.19 -3.06
CA VAL A 591 -37.16 10.01 -4.38
C VAL A 591 -38.68 10.06 -4.26
N GLU A 592 -39.29 9.40 -3.29
CA GLU A 592 -40.72 9.40 -3.01
C GLU A 592 -41.23 10.80 -2.64
N SER A 593 -40.49 11.54 -1.83
CA SER A 593 -40.85 12.94 -1.48
C SER A 593 -40.90 13.83 -2.71
N TYR A 594 -39.97 13.70 -3.63
CA TYR A 594 -39.98 14.44 -4.87
C TYR A 594 -41.07 13.96 -5.81
N ALA A 595 -41.33 12.67 -5.93
CA ALA A 595 -42.41 12.09 -6.71
C ALA A 595 -43.79 12.59 -6.22
N ALA A 596 -44.00 12.65 -4.90
CA ALA A 596 -45.20 13.22 -4.30
C ALA A 596 -45.38 14.69 -4.67
N LYS A 597 -44.31 15.50 -4.70
CA LYS A 597 -44.34 16.90 -5.13
C LYS A 597 -44.74 17.06 -6.60
N LEU A 598 -44.22 16.19 -7.47
CA LEU A 598 -44.59 16.16 -8.88
C LEU A 598 -46.06 15.79 -9.07
N ALA A 599 -46.58 14.80 -8.34
CA ALA A 599 -47.98 14.38 -8.37
C ALA A 599 -48.93 15.52 -7.91
N GLU A 600 -48.57 16.21 -6.82
CA GLU A 600 -49.31 17.40 -6.34
C GLU A 600 -49.34 18.49 -7.41
N THR A 601 -48.20 18.80 -8.02
CA THR A 601 -48.08 19.81 -9.09
C THR A 601 -48.93 19.44 -10.29
N LEU A 602 -48.92 18.19 -10.72
CA LEU A 602 -49.71 17.68 -11.84
C LEU A 602 -51.21 17.76 -11.55
N ALA A 603 -51.63 17.36 -10.34
CA ALA A 603 -53.03 17.43 -9.91
C ALA A 603 -53.52 18.87 -9.87
N THR A 604 -52.72 19.80 -9.33
CA THR A 604 -53.03 21.23 -9.29
C THR A 604 -53.17 21.83 -10.67
N LYS A 605 -52.25 21.53 -11.61
CA LYS A 605 -52.34 21.99 -13.00
C LYS A 605 -53.63 21.54 -13.67
N LYS A 606 -53.97 20.25 -13.54
CA LYS A 606 -55.19 19.67 -14.12
C LYS A 606 -56.47 20.28 -13.53
N ALA A 607 -56.47 20.59 -12.23
CA ALA A 607 -57.60 21.22 -11.56
C ALA A 607 -57.81 22.65 -12.00
N LEU A 608 -56.73 23.41 -12.29
CA LEU A 608 -56.80 24.80 -12.75
C LEU A 608 -57.27 24.90 -14.19
N SER A 609 -56.77 24.09 -15.09
CA SER A 609 -57.22 24.08 -16.50
C SER A 609 -56.76 22.79 -17.21
N PRO A 610 -57.66 22.13 -17.98
CA PRO A 610 -57.28 20.99 -18.84
C PRO A 610 -56.26 21.36 -19.95
N LEU A 611 -56.11 22.66 -20.25
CA LEU A 611 -55.18 23.18 -21.27
C LEU A 611 -53.73 23.23 -20.76
N LEU A 612 -53.51 23.17 -19.43
CA LEU A 612 -52.18 23.14 -18.86
C LEU A 612 -51.53 21.77 -19.11
N GLY A 613 -50.37 21.82 -19.76
CA GLY A 613 -49.59 20.60 -20.03
C GLY A 613 -49.15 19.93 -18.74
N GLY A 614 -49.02 18.60 -18.78
CA GLY A 614 -48.52 17.77 -17.68
C GLY A 614 -47.59 16.67 -18.15
N LYS A 615 -47.09 16.77 -19.40
CA LYS A 615 -46.27 15.72 -20.01
C LYS A 615 -44.94 15.51 -19.25
N TYR A 616 -44.33 16.63 -18.82
CA TYR A 616 -43.08 16.58 -18.05
C TYR A 616 -43.28 15.87 -16.71
N GLU A 617 -44.25 16.34 -15.91
CA GLU A 617 -44.52 15.78 -14.59
C GLU A 617 -44.95 14.30 -14.69
N THR A 618 -45.80 13.96 -15.63
CA THR A 618 -46.24 12.56 -15.83
C THR A 618 -45.09 11.69 -16.22
N GLY A 619 -44.24 12.09 -17.16
CA GLY A 619 -43.09 11.30 -17.61
C GLY A 619 -42.05 11.08 -16.51
N LEU A 620 -41.74 12.15 -15.76
CA LEU A 620 -40.79 12.07 -14.67
C LEU A 620 -41.33 11.24 -13.48
N LEU A 621 -42.60 11.42 -13.11
CA LEU A 621 -43.27 10.67 -12.06
C LEU A 621 -43.30 9.17 -12.40
N THR A 622 -43.64 8.81 -13.65
CA THR A 622 -43.59 7.40 -14.09
C THR A 622 -42.19 6.80 -13.99
N LYS A 623 -41.16 7.59 -14.39
CA LYS A 623 -39.79 7.15 -14.31
C LYS A 623 -39.32 6.95 -12.87
N LEU A 624 -39.56 7.91 -11.98
CA LEU A 624 -39.18 7.84 -10.58
C LEU A 624 -39.90 6.72 -9.85
N SER A 625 -41.20 6.49 -10.15
CA SER A 625 -41.91 5.34 -9.57
C SER A 625 -41.31 4.00 -9.97
N GLY A 626 -40.95 3.83 -11.24
CA GLY A 626 -40.26 2.61 -11.70
C GLY A 626 -38.89 2.42 -10.99
N LEU A 627 -38.10 3.48 -10.88
CA LEU A 627 -36.82 3.44 -10.19
C LEU A 627 -36.98 3.15 -8.69
N THR A 628 -38.04 3.65 -8.05
CA THR A 628 -38.36 3.33 -6.64
C THR A 628 -38.60 1.83 -6.47
N ASP A 629 -39.41 1.21 -7.36
CA ASP A 629 -39.68 -0.23 -7.32
C ASP A 629 -38.39 -1.05 -7.57
N ASP A 630 -37.57 -0.63 -8.52
CA ASP A 630 -36.29 -1.29 -8.84
C ASP A 630 -35.30 -1.20 -7.66
N ILE A 631 -35.14 -0.04 -7.03
CA ILE A 631 -34.27 0.15 -5.86
C ILE A 631 -34.76 -0.71 -4.68
N ALA A 632 -36.06 -0.70 -4.40
CA ALA A 632 -36.65 -1.50 -3.31
C ALA A 632 -36.43 -3.00 -3.53
N GLY A 633 -36.72 -3.50 -4.75
CA GLY A 633 -36.52 -4.90 -5.12
C GLY A 633 -35.06 -5.34 -5.08
N ALA A 634 -34.14 -4.47 -5.54
CA ALA A 634 -32.71 -4.75 -5.48
C ALA A 634 -32.17 -4.76 -4.03
N ALA A 635 -32.65 -3.85 -3.19
CA ALA A 635 -32.30 -3.84 -1.76
C ALA A 635 -32.77 -5.15 -1.04
N ASP A 636 -33.98 -5.62 -1.35
CA ASP A 636 -34.51 -6.87 -0.79
C ASP A 636 -33.71 -8.08 -1.30
N ALA A 637 -33.30 -8.10 -2.57
CA ALA A 637 -32.47 -9.16 -3.15
C ALA A 637 -31.06 -9.19 -2.52
N LEU A 638 -30.47 -8.02 -2.26
CA LEU A 638 -29.17 -7.92 -1.58
C LEU A 638 -29.28 -8.41 -0.13
N GLU A 639 -30.31 -8.02 0.61
CA GLU A 639 -30.55 -8.49 1.98
C GLU A 639 -30.75 -10.02 2.05
N ALA A 640 -31.52 -10.58 1.12
CA ALA A 640 -31.67 -12.03 1.01
C ALA A 640 -30.34 -12.75 0.74
N SER A 641 -29.47 -12.15 -0.07
CA SER A 641 -28.12 -12.67 -0.32
C SER A 641 -27.25 -12.66 0.94
N LEU A 642 -27.31 -11.57 1.75
CA LEU A 642 -26.60 -11.51 3.02
C LEU A 642 -27.14 -12.54 4.03
N ALA A 643 -28.45 -12.80 4.06
CA ALA A 643 -29.03 -13.86 4.87
C ALA A 643 -28.57 -15.28 4.46
N ALA A 644 -28.28 -15.50 3.18
CA ALA A 644 -27.68 -16.74 2.70
C ALA A 644 -26.20 -16.84 3.08
N TYR A 645 -25.43 -15.76 2.90
CA TYR A 645 -24.03 -15.65 3.31
C TYR A 645 -23.80 -16.03 4.78
N HIS A 646 -24.65 -15.60 5.70
CA HIS A 646 -24.52 -15.90 7.12
C HIS A 646 -24.60 -17.39 7.51
N LYS A 647 -24.95 -18.26 6.55
CA LYS A 647 -25.03 -19.71 6.75
C LYS A 647 -23.77 -20.45 6.31
N ILE A 648 -22.77 -19.73 5.80
CA ILE A 648 -21.51 -20.27 5.30
C ILE A 648 -20.44 -20.12 6.38
N ASP A 649 -19.99 -21.25 6.91
CA ASP A 649 -18.98 -21.26 7.98
C ASP A 649 -17.56 -21.18 7.45
N ASP A 650 -17.26 -21.82 6.31
CA ASP A 650 -15.92 -21.79 5.72
C ASP A 650 -15.58 -20.40 5.18
N VAL A 651 -14.43 -19.88 5.58
CA VAL A 651 -14.03 -18.50 5.25
C VAL A 651 -13.75 -18.31 3.76
N THR A 652 -13.23 -19.33 3.08
CA THR A 652 -12.92 -19.28 1.64
C THR A 652 -14.21 -19.36 0.83
N GLU A 653 -15.10 -20.28 1.16
CA GLU A 653 -16.42 -20.37 0.54
C GLU A 653 -17.23 -19.08 0.75
N ALA A 654 -17.19 -18.52 1.95
CA ALA A 654 -17.85 -17.25 2.24
C ALA A 654 -17.28 -16.08 1.42
N ALA A 655 -15.96 -16.01 1.25
CA ALA A 655 -15.32 -14.98 0.41
C ALA A 655 -15.69 -15.13 -1.06
N CYS A 656 -15.73 -16.37 -1.59
CA CYS A 656 -16.18 -16.66 -2.94
C CYS A 656 -17.67 -16.30 -3.13
N PHE A 657 -18.52 -16.64 -2.17
CA PHE A 657 -19.94 -16.26 -2.21
C PHE A 657 -20.15 -14.74 -2.24
N ILE A 658 -19.37 -13.98 -1.45
CA ILE A 658 -19.38 -12.52 -1.49
C ILE A 658 -19.04 -12.01 -2.89
N ARG A 659 -18.01 -12.54 -3.52
CA ARG A 659 -17.60 -12.17 -4.89
C ARG A 659 -18.70 -12.50 -5.92
N ASP A 660 -19.25 -13.70 -5.86
CA ASP A 660 -20.08 -14.24 -6.94
C ASP A 660 -21.57 -13.85 -6.79
N GLU A 661 -22.03 -13.62 -5.56
CA GLU A 661 -23.45 -13.40 -5.27
C GLU A 661 -23.75 -12.02 -4.66
N VAL A 662 -22.89 -11.51 -3.78
CA VAL A 662 -23.18 -10.24 -3.09
C VAL A 662 -22.76 -9.04 -3.95
N LEU A 663 -21.54 -9.01 -4.46
CA LEU A 663 -21.05 -7.90 -5.29
C LEU A 663 -21.94 -7.60 -6.50
N PRO A 664 -22.41 -8.61 -7.30
CA PRO A 664 -23.31 -8.33 -8.42
C PRO A 664 -24.66 -7.74 -7.98
N LYS A 665 -25.15 -8.08 -6.78
CA LYS A 665 -26.39 -7.49 -6.24
C LYS A 665 -26.18 -6.09 -5.70
N MET A 666 -24.98 -5.76 -5.20
CA MET A 666 -24.62 -4.38 -4.87
C MET A 666 -24.63 -3.52 -6.13
N ASP A 667 -24.07 -3.99 -7.24
CA ASP A 667 -24.09 -3.28 -8.52
C ASP A 667 -25.53 -3.11 -9.04
N ALA A 668 -26.36 -4.14 -8.91
CA ALA A 668 -27.76 -4.09 -9.29
C ALA A 668 -28.60 -3.10 -8.45
N LEU A 669 -28.25 -2.87 -7.19
CA LEU A 669 -28.85 -1.83 -6.35
C LEU A 669 -28.33 -0.43 -6.69
N ARG A 670 -27.03 -0.32 -6.99
CA ARG A 670 -26.39 0.95 -7.34
C ARG A 670 -26.96 1.55 -8.62
N ALA A 671 -27.12 0.78 -9.67
CA ALA A 671 -27.49 1.28 -10.98
C ALA A 671 -28.81 2.09 -10.99
N PRO A 672 -29.95 1.60 -10.47
CA PRO A 672 -31.19 2.37 -10.42
C PRO A 672 -31.12 3.56 -9.43
N ALA A 673 -30.32 3.45 -8.36
CA ALA A 673 -30.14 4.53 -7.40
C ALA A 673 -29.34 5.69 -8.01
N ASP A 674 -28.25 5.43 -8.72
CA ASP A 674 -27.44 6.44 -9.43
C ASP A 674 -28.26 7.08 -10.59
N GLU A 675 -29.16 6.33 -11.22
CA GLU A 675 -30.09 6.89 -12.18
C GLU A 675 -31.11 7.80 -11.50
N ALA A 676 -31.68 7.41 -10.36
CA ALA A 676 -32.63 8.24 -9.60
C ALA A 676 -32.00 9.55 -9.14
N GLU A 677 -30.71 9.57 -8.77
CA GLU A 677 -29.97 10.80 -8.45
C GLU A 677 -30.08 11.84 -9.57
N ARG A 678 -29.95 11.41 -10.83
CA ARG A 678 -29.98 12.30 -12.01
C ARG A 678 -31.32 12.93 -12.28
N PHE A 679 -32.40 12.32 -11.79
CA PHE A 679 -33.79 12.76 -12.05
C PHE A 679 -34.48 13.32 -10.83
N THR A 680 -33.94 13.17 -9.64
CA THR A 680 -34.43 13.77 -8.40
C THR A 680 -33.88 15.20 -8.28
N ALA A 681 -34.74 16.14 -7.94
CA ALA A 681 -34.30 17.53 -7.77
C ALA A 681 -33.25 17.64 -6.64
N ALA A 682 -32.22 18.47 -6.84
CA ALA A 682 -31.08 18.57 -5.95
C ALA A 682 -31.45 18.87 -4.48
N GLU A 683 -32.50 19.64 -4.23
CA GLU A 683 -32.99 19.94 -2.89
C GLU A 683 -33.58 18.72 -2.14
N TYR A 684 -33.96 17.68 -2.87
CA TYR A 684 -34.50 16.43 -2.32
C TYR A 684 -33.42 15.35 -2.15
N TRP A 685 -32.29 15.43 -2.91
CA TRP A 685 -31.26 14.39 -2.83
C TRP A 685 -30.58 14.41 -1.47
N PRO A 686 -30.46 13.24 -0.78
CA PRO A 686 -30.24 13.22 0.67
C PRO A 686 -28.78 13.40 1.09
N PHE A 687 -27.82 13.35 0.17
CA PHE A 687 -26.39 13.47 0.48
C PHE A 687 -25.61 14.12 -0.68
N PRO A 688 -24.36 14.62 -0.45
CA PRO A 688 -23.53 15.24 -1.46
C PRO A 688 -23.27 14.33 -2.66
N THR A 689 -23.37 14.90 -3.86
CA THR A 689 -23.08 14.24 -5.14
C THR A 689 -21.56 14.14 -5.39
N TYR A 690 -21.16 13.40 -6.43
CA TYR A 690 -19.77 13.40 -6.89
C TYR A 690 -19.28 14.79 -7.27
N GLY A 691 -20.13 15.61 -7.88
CA GLY A 691 -19.80 17.00 -8.20
C GLY A 691 -19.45 17.80 -6.95
N ASP A 692 -20.21 17.64 -5.86
CA ASP A 692 -19.96 18.33 -4.59
C ASP A 692 -18.64 17.87 -3.95
N LEU A 693 -18.37 16.57 -3.96
CA LEU A 693 -17.19 15.98 -3.32
C LEU A 693 -15.89 16.26 -4.09
N LEU A 694 -15.89 16.02 -5.41
CA LEU A 694 -14.69 16.14 -6.24
C LEU A 694 -14.29 17.59 -6.53
N PHE A 695 -15.25 18.52 -6.50
CA PHE A 695 -15.02 19.93 -6.80
C PHE A 695 -15.28 20.87 -5.61
N GLY A 696 -15.62 20.34 -4.44
CA GLY A 696 -15.97 21.12 -3.25
C GLY A 696 -14.79 21.81 -2.57
N VAL A 697 -13.59 21.27 -2.64
CA VAL A 697 -12.38 21.89 -2.09
C VAL A 697 -11.86 22.95 -3.06
N LYS A 698 -11.76 24.20 -2.58
CA LYS A 698 -11.36 25.38 -3.37
C LYS A 698 -10.05 25.98 -2.84
#